data_d25053f6030a8a9c388c506c6e353822
#
_entry.id   d25053f6030a8a9c388c506c6e353822
#
_cell.length_a   1.000
_cell.length_b   1.000
_cell.length_c   1.000
_cell.angle_alpha   90.00
_cell.angle_beta   90.00
_cell.angle_gamma   90.00
#
_symmetry.space_group_name_H-M   'P 1'
#
loop_
_entity.id
_entity.type
_entity.pdbx_description
1 polymer ?
#
loop_
_entity_poly.entity_id
_entity_poly.type
_entity_poly.pdbx_seq_one_letter_code
_entity_poly.pdbx_strand_id
1 'polypeptide(L)'
;MTAPEHQAADQADLLRRARRNRPATGGRPADQEAGPAGPAPLSHAQQRMWLMDHLGQGGALYNVPLATRLRGPLDPAALATALTGLTERHAALRTRYGRQGDEPYQQADPVGPVPLRTVDATWENGAGNNAPALLAAEAARPFDLATGPVLRALLLRHGPQDHTLLLTIHHIAVDGGSLPVLAADLAALYAAARDGLPPQLPPAGPSYAEYARQERARDAELTAAADARAAHLAGARPLALLRPVPSGARERRAALHTAPLAPATVDGLRRLGARHGATLFAVVLAAAFATLRTAADQADLTLGCASGQRLRPELRRTVGLGVNTLAVRADLAGDPTFTDVLTRARAALLDAQQHHEIPFDLVVERLGAAARGADGTPLLSVSCDLVRPAEPFTLPGLTAEDVELDLGLAKFGLTLLVEDGPQPRCLVQHDRDALDEGTAEQLLAAFADLLAAVAADPDRPLSALPGTRLAADRHPVVAGLTADPRVVEAAVVESADGPPLAYAVVRGPVAPTGAELRAALRRHLAPGRLPLAVTLVDRLPRRPDGTPDGDRLPGAAPTTPARTGPLDAVRTAFGELLGATPSADGDFFALGGHSLVAVQLAERLRTRTGLPLTGLDVLEQRTPRALAALLATREDERRAAPARTGARPGARSRAGTVLLTGATGGVGAAVLQELMAQGRPVRALVRPESAHLPALHGAEVVEGDLGDLDGLRRAVEGVDAVIHAACTFTEHAVDLAAMRALVDGWRGGPFVFVSSIDAYGRPAGTDVAEGGPTGEPVTPYGQAKLDCERILFDAAATGRGPATAVRAPIVWGPQQRLRDQLRWGSTGALYQAALAGQPIALPAPAPGDRPSWYGASWVHSAALARALAACVADRSPAAGRIVNAVSGHVSWADFTGELLRLLDSASPLDLRPDADPELRRPWHYRAEALAGPLTLEPGEDWRSVLAAMVG
;
A
#
# COMPACT_ATOMS: atom_id res chain seq x y z
N MET A 1 -30.19 33.24 -36.62
CA MET A 1 -28.90 32.63 -36.24
C MET A 1 -29.21 31.23 -35.73
N THR A 2 -28.72 30.24 -36.42
CA THR A 2 -29.05 28.83 -36.20
C THR A 2 -28.11 28.22 -35.18
N ALA A 3 -28.52 27.19 -34.48
CA ALA A 3 -27.77 26.50 -33.40
C ALA A 3 -26.28 26.14 -33.68
N PRO A 4 -25.84 25.93 -34.96
CA PRO A 4 -24.43 25.72 -35.27
C PRO A 4 -23.54 26.95 -35.10
N GLU A 5 -24.07 28.13 -35.19
CA GLU A 5 -23.28 29.39 -35.02
C GLU A 5 -22.98 29.74 -33.56
N HIS A 6 -23.83 29.28 -32.65
CA HIS A 6 -23.55 29.41 -31.19
C HIS A 6 -22.44 28.46 -30.70
N GLN A 7 -22.39 27.23 -31.23
CA GLN A 7 -21.34 26.27 -30.86
C GLN A 7 -19.97 26.65 -31.40
N ALA A 8 -19.89 27.26 -32.60
CA ALA A 8 -18.64 27.75 -33.14
C ALA A 8 -18.13 29.00 -32.38
N ALA A 9 -19.07 29.84 -31.89
CA ALA A 9 -18.73 31.00 -31.05
C ALA A 9 -18.18 30.61 -29.67
N ASP A 10 -18.75 29.59 -29.02
CA ASP A 10 -18.31 29.07 -27.74
C ASP A 10 -16.94 28.39 -27.83
N GLN A 11 -16.69 27.65 -28.90
CA GLN A 11 -15.39 27.01 -29.14
C GLN A 11 -14.29 28.05 -29.45
N ALA A 12 -14.64 29.13 -30.18
CA ALA A 12 -13.74 30.25 -30.45
C ALA A 12 -13.49 31.10 -29.19
N ASP A 13 -14.44 31.16 -28.25
CA ASP A 13 -14.27 31.90 -26.98
C ASP A 13 -13.43 31.10 -25.98
N LEU A 14 -13.55 29.78 -25.93
CA LEU A 14 -12.67 28.88 -25.18
C LEU A 14 -11.23 28.97 -25.66
N LEU A 15 -11.01 29.00 -26.98
CA LEU A 15 -9.69 29.18 -27.57
C LEU A 15 -9.12 30.59 -27.33
N ARG A 16 -9.99 31.61 -27.23
CA ARG A 16 -9.59 33.00 -26.89
C ARG A 16 -9.24 33.14 -25.40
N ARG A 17 -9.94 32.44 -24.48
CA ARG A 17 -9.61 32.40 -23.04
C ARG A 17 -8.30 31.67 -22.79
N ALA A 18 -8.05 30.56 -23.49
CA ALA A 18 -6.77 29.87 -23.45
C ALA A 18 -5.57 30.71 -23.95
N ARG A 19 -5.83 31.64 -24.89
CA ARG A 19 -4.82 32.59 -25.40
C ARG A 19 -4.59 33.81 -24.49
N ARG A 20 -5.56 34.21 -23.65
CA ARG A 20 -5.42 35.37 -22.74
C ARG A 20 -4.65 35.07 -21.46
N ASN A 21 -4.54 33.80 -21.04
CA ASN A 21 -3.74 33.39 -19.87
C ASN A 21 -2.26 33.12 -20.20
N ARG A 22 -1.73 33.76 -21.25
CA ARG A 22 -0.33 33.69 -21.59
C ARG A 22 0.42 34.83 -20.87
N PRO A 23 1.32 34.55 -19.91
CA PRO A 23 2.27 35.55 -19.47
C PRO A 23 3.19 35.87 -20.66
N ALA A 24 3.35 37.16 -20.96
CA ALA A 24 4.23 37.64 -21.97
C ALA A 24 5.68 37.43 -21.50
N THR A 25 6.35 36.43 -22.05
CA THR A 25 7.79 36.27 -21.93
C THR A 25 8.41 36.53 -23.29
N GLY A 26 9.15 37.64 -23.38
CA GLY A 26 9.99 37.99 -24.52
C GLY A 26 11.06 36.91 -24.70
N GLY A 27 11.21 36.45 -25.95
CA GLY A 27 12.13 35.40 -26.32
C GLY A 27 13.59 35.79 -26.18
N ARG A 28 14.36 34.82 -25.68
CA ARG A 28 15.79 34.70 -25.93
C ARG A 28 16.04 33.32 -26.53
N PRO A 29 16.88 33.18 -27.59
CA PRO A 29 17.23 31.86 -28.09
C PRO A 29 17.99 31.12 -27.00
N ALA A 30 17.56 29.92 -26.67
CA ALA A 30 18.20 29.06 -25.70
C ALA A 30 19.45 28.44 -26.33
N ASP A 31 20.61 29.05 -26.05
CA ASP A 31 21.87 28.29 -25.99
C ASP A 31 21.73 27.31 -24.82
N GLN A 32 21.87 26.03 -25.12
CA GLN A 32 21.73 24.94 -24.15
C GLN A 32 22.93 24.98 -23.19
N GLU A 33 22.80 25.73 -22.10
CA GLU A 33 23.58 25.44 -20.91
C GLU A 33 22.92 24.25 -20.23
N ALA A 34 23.71 23.18 -20.08
CA ALA A 34 23.35 22.05 -19.22
C ALA A 34 22.87 22.61 -17.86
N GLY A 35 21.63 22.42 -17.52
CA GLY A 35 21.08 22.83 -16.23
C GLY A 35 21.91 22.24 -15.08
N PRO A 36 21.83 22.80 -13.86
CA PRO A 36 22.75 22.49 -12.78
C PRO A 36 22.84 20.99 -12.57
N ALA A 37 24.07 20.46 -12.60
CA ALA A 37 24.41 19.02 -12.45
C ALA A 37 24.19 18.49 -11.04
N GLY A 38 23.12 18.92 -10.37
CA GLY A 38 22.78 18.57 -8.98
C GLY A 38 21.46 17.82 -8.86
N PRO A 39 21.18 17.30 -7.68
CA PRO A 39 19.91 16.65 -7.36
C PRO A 39 18.72 17.56 -7.66
N ALA A 40 17.63 16.97 -8.15
CA ALA A 40 16.35 17.64 -8.39
C ALA A 40 15.24 16.90 -7.62
N PRO A 41 14.14 17.57 -7.23
CA PRO A 41 13.03 16.90 -6.60
C PRO A 41 12.39 15.88 -7.56
N LEU A 42 11.72 14.86 -7.03
CA LEU A 42 10.85 14.00 -7.81
C LEU A 42 9.55 14.74 -8.16
N SER A 43 8.98 14.45 -9.33
CA SER A 43 7.56 14.76 -9.55
C SER A 43 6.66 13.93 -8.61
N HIS A 44 5.40 14.34 -8.44
CA HIS A 44 4.47 13.56 -7.62
C HIS A 44 4.32 12.12 -8.14
N ALA A 45 4.21 11.93 -9.45
CA ALA A 45 4.12 10.62 -10.07
C ALA A 45 5.39 9.77 -9.84
N GLN A 46 6.59 10.38 -9.94
CA GLN A 46 7.84 9.70 -9.62
C GLN A 46 7.94 9.35 -8.14
N GLN A 47 7.53 10.24 -7.25
CA GLN A 47 7.57 10.01 -5.80
C GLN A 47 6.73 8.79 -5.42
N ARG A 48 5.54 8.64 -5.99
CA ARG A 48 4.71 7.44 -5.80
C ARG A 48 5.41 6.17 -6.25
N MET A 49 5.95 6.15 -7.48
CA MET A 49 6.65 4.96 -7.99
C MET A 49 7.88 4.63 -7.17
N TRP A 50 8.67 5.64 -6.81
CA TRP A 50 9.84 5.47 -5.95
C TRP A 50 9.46 4.92 -4.58
N LEU A 51 8.36 5.40 -3.98
CA LEU A 51 7.86 4.90 -2.70
C LEU A 51 7.41 3.43 -2.79
N MET A 52 6.70 3.05 -3.86
CA MET A 52 6.27 1.66 -4.08
C MET A 52 7.47 0.73 -4.27
N ASP A 53 8.50 1.16 -5.00
CA ASP A 53 9.75 0.43 -5.15
C ASP A 53 10.48 0.29 -3.82
N HIS A 54 10.63 1.38 -3.08
CA HIS A 54 11.29 1.42 -1.76
C HIS A 54 10.59 0.54 -0.71
N LEU A 55 9.28 0.36 -0.80
CA LEU A 55 8.49 -0.54 0.04
C LEU A 55 8.54 -2.01 -0.42
N GLY A 56 9.33 -2.32 -1.46
CA GLY A 56 9.43 -3.66 -2.03
C GLY A 56 8.18 -4.11 -2.80
N GLN A 57 7.29 -3.17 -3.16
CA GLN A 57 6.06 -3.45 -3.90
C GLN A 57 6.21 -3.14 -5.42
N GLY A 58 7.36 -2.62 -5.85
CA GLY A 58 7.65 -2.27 -7.24
C GLY A 58 7.96 -3.50 -8.08
N GLY A 59 8.96 -4.25 -7.71
CA GLY A 59 9.41 -5.44 -8.43
C GLY A 59 9.53 -5.22 -9.93
N ALA A 60 8.95 -6.11 -10.73
CA ALA A 60 8.87 -5.98 -12.19
C ALA A 60 7.60 -5.24 -12.67
N LEU A 61 6.70 -4.82 -11.79
CA LEU A 61 5.39 -4.21 -12.13
C LEU A 61 5.53 -2.96 -12.99
N TYR A 62 6.60 -2.21 -12.78
CA TYR A 62 6.88 -0.97 -13.50
C TYR A 62 7.94 -1.12 -14.58
N ASN A 63 8.33 -2.34 -14.94
CA ASN A 63 9.16 -2.59 -16.11
C ASN A 63 8.34 -2.40 -17.38
N VAL A 64 8.88 -1.67 -18.35
CA VAL A 64 8.32 -1.46 -19.69
C VAL A 64 9.22 -2.20 -20.66
N PRO A 65 8.91 -3.46 -21.01
CA PRO A 65 9.64 -4.21 -22.01
C PRO A 65 9.19 -3.79 -23.42
N LEU A 66 10.15 -3.60 -24.30
CA LEU A 66 9.96 -3.24 -25.71
C LEU A 66 10.77 -4.22 -26.53
N ALA A 67 10.14 -5.25 -27.05
CA ALA A 67 10.80 -6.30 -27.80
C ALA A 67 10.47 -6.18 -29.29
N THR A 68 11.50 -6.14 -30.13
CA THR A 68 11.35 -6.02 -31.57
C THR A 68 12.25 -7.06 -32.27
N ARG A 69 11.67 -7.85 -33.16
CA ARG A 69 12.45 -8.72 -34.05
C ARG A 69 12.91 -7.92 -35.25
N LEU A 70 14.22 -7.95 -35.50
CA LEU A 70 14.92 -7.19 -36.52
C LEU A 70 15.52 -8.16 -37.55
N ARG A 71 15.10 -8.05 -38.80
CA ARG A 71 15.65 -8.86 -39.88
C ARG A 71 16.39 -7.99 -40.89
N GLY A 72 17.58 -8.44 -41.25
CA GLY A 72 18.49 -7.74 -42.15
C GLY A 72 19.88 -7.57 -41.55
N PRO A 73 20.81 -6.84 -42.21
CA PRO A 73 22.18 -6.66 -41.79
C PRO A 73 22.27 -5.66 -40.61
N LEU A 74 22.03 -6.14 -39.40
CA LEU A 74 22.19 -5.35 -38.18
C LEU A 74 23.67 -5.20 -37.87
N ASP A 75 24.09 -3.97 -37.54
CA ASP A 75 25.40 -3.66 -36.94
C ASP A 75 25.26 -3.49 -35.42
N PRO A 76 25.69 -4.49 -34.60
CA PRO A 76 25.60 -4.40 -33.15
C PRO A 76 26.46 -3.27 -32.53
N ALA A 77 27.58 -2.88 -33.16
CA ALA A 77 28.45 -1.83 -32.66
C ALA A 77 27.78 -0.46 -32.87
N ALA A 78 27.20 -0.24 -34.04
CA ALA A 78 26.39 0.95 -34.34
C ALA A 78 25.16 1.03 -33.39
N LEU A 79 24.51 -0.09 -33.08
CA LEU A 79 23.42 -0.14 -32.14
C LEU A 79 23.86 0.23 -30.70
N ALA A 80 24.97 -0.29 -30.21
CA ALA A 80 25.54 0.06 -28.92
C ALA A 80 25.91 1.58 -28.84
N THR A 81 26.46 2.12 -29.92
CA THR A 81 26.75 3.57 -30.05
C THR A 81 25.44 4.37 -30.00
N ALA A 82 24.44 3.95 -30.75
CA ALA A 82 23.13 4.63 -30.79
C ALA A 82 22.42 4.60 -29.42
N LEU A 83 22.46 3.49 -28.68
CA LEU A 83 21.91 3.40 -27.33
C LEU A 83 22.63 4.34 -26.35
N THR A 84 23.95 4.46 -26.45
CA THR A 84 24.74 5.44 -25.68
C THR A 84 24.32 6.87 -26.01
N GLY A 85 24.23 7.22 -27.31
CA GLY A 85 23.73 8.51 -27.75
C GLY A 85 22.29 8.82 -27.30
N LEU A 86 21.46 7.79 -27.22
CA LEU A 86 20.08 7.92 -26.71
C LEU A 86 20.06 8.32 -25.22
N THR A 87 20.90 7.70 -24.39
CA THR A 87 21.04 8.06 -22.96
C THR A 87 21.75 9.39 -22.74
N GLU A 88 22.68 9.75 -23.61
CA GLU A 88 23.30 11.08 -23.62
C GLU A 88 22.26 12.17 -23.83
N ARG A 89 21.39 11.98 -24.84
CA ARG A 89 20.34 12.91 -25.20
C ARG A 89 19.23 13.02 -24.17
N HIS A 90 18.81 11.90 -23.63
CA HIS A 90 17.66 11.82 -22.71
C HIS A 90 18.13 11.46 -21.30
N ALA A 91 18.39 12.48 -20.49
CA ALA A 91 18.89 12.34 -19.13
C ALA A 91 18.04 11.43 -18.25
N ALA A 92 16.72 11.36 -18.48
CA ALA A 92 15.82 10.48 -17.75
C ALA A 92 16.25 8.99 -17.81
N LEU A 93 16.86 8.55 -18.93
CA LEU A 93 17.30 7.15 -19.11
C LEU A 93 18.55 6.78 -18.32
N ARG A 94 19.27 7.78 -17.80
CA ARG A 94 20.47 7.60 -16.96
C ARG A 94 20.33 8.27 -15.60
N THR A 95 19.07 8.48 -15.16
CA THR A 95 18.75 9.08 -13.87
C THR A 95 18.61 7.98 -12.81
N ARG A 96 19.22 8.21 -11.66
CA ARG A 96 19.03 7.43 -10.44
C ARG A 96 18.16 8.22 -9.47
N TYR A 97 17.51 7.47 -8.58
CA TYR A 97 16.53 7.99 -7.65
C TYR A 97 16.94 7.60 -6.23
N GLY A 98 17.35 8.56 -5.45
CA GLY A 98 17.87 8.37 -4.11
C GLY A 98 17.10 9.17 -3.06
N ARG A 99 17.67 9.23 -1.86
CA ARG A 99 17.15 9.99 -0.73
C ARG A 99 18.27 10.81 -0.13
N GLN A 100 18.00 12.08 0.14
CA GLN A 100 18.90 12.96 0.86
C GLN A 100 18.19 13.49 2.10
N GLY A 101 18.57 12.98 3.27
CA GLY A 101 17.74 13.14 4.46
C GLY A 101 16.40 12.43 4.27
N ASP A 102 15.29 13.15 4.49
CA ASP A 102 13.94 12.61 4.30
C ASP A 102 13.35 12.90 2.91
N GLU A 103 14.04 13.66 2.07
CA GLU A 103 13.55 14.05 0.76
C GLU A 103 14.08 13.14 -0.35
N PRO A 104 13.18 12.51 -1.15
CA PRO A 104 13.60 11.78 -2.33
C PRO A 104 14.06 12.73 -3.42
N TYR A 105 15.10 12.35 -4.15
CA TYR A 105 15.65 13.13 -5.24
C TYR A 105 15.90 12.28 -6.48
N GLN A 106 16.00 12.94 -7.62
CA GLN A 106 16.47 12.39 -8.88
C GLN A 106 17.78 13.07 -9.29
N GLN A 107 18.70 12.30 -9.85
CA GLN A 107 19.97 12.79 -10.33
C GLN A 107 20.40 12.04 -11.58
N ALA A 108 20.67 12.77 -12.66
CA ALA A 108 21.24 12.17 -13.85
C ALA A 108 22.73 11.88 -13.62
N ASP A 109 23.12 10.65 -13.90
CA ASP A 109 24.51 10.23 -13.86
C ASP A 109 25.29 10.77 -15.08
N PRO A 110 26.62 10.82 -15.04
CA PRO A 110 27.43 11.13 -16.22
C PRO A 110 27.11 10.19 -17.39
N VAL A 111 27.29 10.68 -18.60
CA VAL A 111 27.10 9.83 -19.78
C VAL A 111 28.14 8.70 -19.76
N GLY A 112 27.62 7.49 -19.94
CA GLY A 112 28.43 6.27 -20.00
C GLY A 112 27.89 5.30 -21.05
N PRO A 113 28.69 4.30 -21.47
CA PRO A 113 28.25 3.32 -22.44
C PRO A 113 27.07 2.50 -21.88
N VAL A 114 26.03 2.30 -22.72
CA VAL A 114 24.94 1.39 -22.39
C VAL A 114 25.37 -0.05 -22.73
N PRO A 115 25.45 -0.95 -21.76
CA PRO A 115 25.81 -2.35 -22.05
C PRO A 115 24.75 -3.01 -22.94
N LEU A 116 25.12 -3.37 -24.16
CA LEU A 116 24.30 -4.21 -25.04
C LEU A 116 24.69 -5.67 -24.80
N ARG A 117 23.91 -6.36 -23.96
CA ARG A 117 24.12 -7.79 -23.72
C ARG A 117 23.68 -8.58 -24.95
N THR A 118 24.62 -9.29 -25.58
CA THR A 118 24.30 -10.14 -26.74
C THR A 118 24.29 -11.62 -26.30
N VAL A 119 23.25 -12.35 -26.69
CA VAL A 119 23.10 -13.79 -26.43
C VAL A 119 22.84 -14.50 -27.76
N ASP A 120 23.63 -15.56 -28.01
CA ASP A 120 23.44 -16.41 -29.17
C ASP A 120 22.28 -17.38 -28.92
N ALA A 121 21.21 -17.21 -29.68
CA ALA A 121 19.99 -18.02 -29.63
C ALA A 121 19.81 -18.87 -30.91
N THR A 122 20.93 -19.21 -31.57
CA THR A 122 20.89 -20.08 -32.75
C THR A 122 20.50 -21.52 -32.36
N TRP A 123 19.87 -22.22 -33.30
CA TRP A 123 19.41 -23.60 -33.12
C TRP A 123 20.57 -24.60 -32.83
N GLU A 124 21.76 -24.31 -33.32
CA GLU A 124 22.95 -25.14 -33.13
C GLU A 124 23.39 -25.25 -31.67
N ASN A 125 23.11 -24.26 -30.85
CA ASN A 125 23.51 -24.22 -29.44
C ASN A 125 22.39 -24.70 -28.48
N GLY A 126 21.28 -25.26 -28.98
CA GLY A 126 20.14 -25.70 -28.17
C GLY A 126 19.35 -24.58 -27.50
N ALA A 127 19.77 -23.30 -27.66
CA ALA A 127 19.14 -22.14 -27.05
C ALA A 127 17.97 -21.58 -27.87
N GLY A 128 17.79 -21.98 -29.12
CA GLY A 128 16.75 -21.47 -30.02
C GLY A 128 15.31 -21.64 -29.50
N ASN A 129 15.07 -22.72 -28.76
CA ASN A 129 13.76 -23.00 -28.14
C ASN A 129 13.50 -22.19 -26.87
N ASN A 130 14.50 -21.49 -26.32
CA ASN A 130 14.42 -20.80 -25.02
C ASN A 130 14.34 -19.26 -25.15
N ALA A 131 14.33 -18.72 -26.36
CA ALA A 131 14.31 -17.28 -26.59
C ALA A 131 13.14 -16.56 -25.89
N PRO A 132 11.89 -17.04 -25.92
CA PRO A 132 10.79 -16.41 -25.21
C PRO A 132 11.03 -16.35 -23.69
N ALA A 133 11.54 -17.44 -23.10
CA ALA A 133 11.83 -17.48 -21.67
C ALA A 133 12.99 -16.55 -21.26
N LEU A 134 14.01 -16.40 -22.12
CA LEU A 134 15.10 -15.46 -21.90
C LEU A 134 14.62 -14.02 -21.96
N LEU A 135 13.75 -13.68 -22.92
CA LEU A 135 13.14 -12.36 -23.03
C LEU A 135 12.27 -12.05 -21.81
N ALA A 136 11.40 -13.00 -21.42
CA ALA A 136 10.53 -12.84 -20.26
C ALA A 136 11.34 -12.69 -18.96
N ALA A 137 12.38 -13.49 -18.75
CA ALA A 137 13.24 -13.42 -17.57
C ALA A 137 14.00 -12.08 -17.49
N GLU A 138 14.54 -11.55 -18.60
CA GLU A 138 15.20 -10.26 -18.62
C GLU A 138 14.22 -9.11 -18.43
N ALA A 139 13.03 -9.19 -19.04
CA ALA A 139 11.95 -8.22 -18.88
C ALA A 139 11.43 -8.15 -17.43
N ALA A 140 11.33 -9.31 -16.77
CA ALA A 140 10.85 -9.42 -15.38
C ALA A 140 11.91 -9.08 -14.32
N ARG A 141 13.19 -8.92 -14.69
CA ARG A 141 14.25 -8.60 -13.74
C ARG A 141 14.03 -7.21 -13.13
N PRO A 142 13.95 -7.06 -11.80
CA PRO A 142 13.76 -5.76 -11.14
C PRO A 142 14.90 -4.78 -11.46
N PHE A 143 14.63 -3.49 -11.33
CA PHE A 143 15.62 -2.42 -11.33
C PHE A 143 15.97 -2.03 -9.90
N ASP A 144 17.21 -1.63 -9.69
CA ASP A 144 17.64 -0.88 -8.50
C ASP A 144 17.64 0.62 -8.85
N LEU A 145 16.63 1.33 -8.38
CA LEU A 145 16.49 2.78 -8.69
C LEU A 145 17.55 3.64 -8.02
N ALA A 146 18.17 3.18 -6.93
CA ALA A 146 19.19 3.95 -6.22
C ALA A 146 20.54 3.92 -6.93
N THR A 147 20.91 2.81 -7.55
CA THR A 147 22.18 2.64 -8.25
C THR A 147 22.06 2.78 -9.77
N GLY A 148 20.85 2.58 -10.32
CA GLY A 148 20.63 2.54 -11.78
C GLY A 148 21.34 1.35 -12.46
N PRO A 149 21.43 1.35 -13.79
CA PRO A 149 20.69 2.19 -14.74
C PRO A 149 19.20 1.82 -14.81
N VAL A 150 18.37 2.72 -15.29
CA VAL A 150 16.91 2.50 -15.50
C VAL A 150 16.57 2.00 -16.92
N LEU A 151 17.58 1.72 -17.73
CA LEU A 151 17.49 1.15 -19.07
C LEU A 151 18.43 -0.06 -19.17
N ARG A 152 17.94 -1.16 -19.70
CA ARG A 152 18.73 -2.35 -20.07
C ARG A 152 18.45 -2.74 -21.50
N ALA A 153 19.47 -3.25 -22.20
CA ALA A 153 19.39 -3.71 -23.58
C ALA A 153 19.90 -5.15 -23.70
N LEU A 154 19.07 -6.01 -24.31
CA LEU A 154 19.42 -7.38 -24.65
C LEU A 154 19.21 -7.59 -26.15
N LEU A 155 20.23 -8.15 -26.83
CA LEU A 155 20.14 -8.57 -28.23
C LEU A 155 20.25 -10.09 -28.31
N LEU A 156 19.19 -10.75 -28.73
CA LEU A 156 19.22 -12.17 -29.07
C LEU A 156 19.56 -12.32 -30.56
N ARG A 157 20.54 -13.13 -30.87
CA ARG A 157 20.95 -13.46 -32.24
C ARG A 157 20.41 -14.82 -32.62
N HIS A 158 19.44 -14.87 -33.54
CA HIS A 158 18.85 -16.11 -34.08
C HIS A 158 19.60 -16.58 -35.32
N GLY A 159 20.30 -15.66 -35.98
CA GLY A 159 21.06 -15.89 -37.19
C GLY A 159 21.85 -14.65 -37.64
N PRO A 160 22.61 -14.75 -38.74
CA PRO A 160 23.41 -13.59 -39.22
C PRO A 160 22.60 -12.34 -39.55
N GLN A 161 21.33 -12.51 -39.91
CA GLN A 161 20.41 -11.44 -40.30
C GLN A 161 19.08 -11.52 -39.56
N ASP A 162 19.04 -12.16 -38.40
CA ASP A 162 17.83 -12.32 -37.63
C ASP A 162 18.13 -12.16 -36.14
N HIS A 163 17.57 -11.12 -35.54
CA HIS A 163 17.83 -10.70 -34.17
C HIS A 163 16.55 -10.33 -33.46
N THR A 164 16.51 -10.42 -32.12
CA THR A 164 15.45 -9.77 -31.30
C THR A 164 16.14 -8.81 -30.34
N LEU A 165 15.79 -7.53 -30.45
CA LEU A 165 16.20 -6.48 -29.52
C LEU A 165 15.13 -6.34 -28.43
N LEU A 166 15.52 -6.48 -27.16
CA LEU A 166 14.69 -6.14 -26.00
C LEU A 166 15.30 -4.94 -25.29
N LEU A 167 14.56 -3.84 -25.24
CA LEU A 167 14.83 -2.72 -24.36
C LEU A 167 13.88 -2.81 -23.18
N THR A 168 14.41 -2.90 -21.95
CA THR A 168 13.60 -2.83 -20.75
C THR A 168 13.90 -1.53 -20.03
N ILE A 169 12.87 -0.71 -19.81
CA ILE A 169 13.02 0.62 -19.20
C ILE A 169 12.09 0.67 -17.97
N HIS A 170 12.57 1.23 -16.86
CA HIS A 170 11.68 1.43 -15.73
C HIS A 170 10.69 2.57 -16.01
N HIS A 171 9.42 2.38 -15.71
CA HIS A 171 8.34 3.34 -16.00
C HIS A 171 8.54 4.71 -15.33
N ILE A 172 9.35 4.79 -14.24
CA ILE A 172 9.73 6.08 -13.60
C ILE A 172 10.47 7.03 -14.56
N ALA A 173 11.12 6.47 -15.58
CA ALA A 173 11.90 7.22 -16.58
C ALA A 173 11.19 7.39 -17.93
N VAL A 174 10.08 6.68 -18.18
CA VAL A 174 9.34 6.70 -19.46
C VAL A 174 7.87 6.47 -19.26
N ASP A 175 7.09 6.90 -20.24
CA ASP A 175 5.68 6.56 -20.43
C ASP A 175 5.36 6.34 -21.92
N GLY A 176 4.11 6.04 -22.25
CA GLY A 176 3.67 5.83 -23.62
C GLY A 176 3.96 7.00 -24.57
N GLY A 177 3.93 8.25 -24.08
CA GLY A 177 4.26 9.43 -24.89
C GLY A 177 5.77 9.61 -25.13
N SER A 178 6.62 8.96 -24.35
CA SER A 178 8.07 8.94 -24.54
C SER A 178 8.50 7.99 -25.65
N LEU A 179 7.76 6.87 -25.85
CA LEU A 179 8.18 5.78 -26.75
C LEU A 179 8.37 6.21 -28.22
N PRO A 180 7.47 6.99 -28.84
CA PRO A 180 7.67 7.46 -30.22
C PRO A 180 8.90 8.38 -30.35
N VAL A 181 9.21 9.18 -29.31
CA VAL A 181 10.38 10.03 -29.28
C VAL A 181 11.66 9.19 -29.24
N LEU A 182 11.69 8.19 -28.37
CA LEU A 182 12.81 7.26 -28.23
C LEU A 182 13.02 6.44 -29.51
N ALA A 183 11.95 5.95 -30.15
CA ALA A 183 12.02 5.20 -31.39
C ALA A 183 12.64 6.01 -32.52
N ALA A 184 12.13 7.24 -32.73
CA ALA A 184 12.63 8.12 -33.78
C ALA A 184 14.10 8.50 -33.55
N ASP A 185 14.45 8.85 -32.30
CA ASP A 185 15.81 9.26 -31.97
C ASP A 185 16.81 8.08 -32.06
N LEU A 186 16.40 6.87 -31.62
CA LEU A 186 17.23 5.64 -31.75
C LEU A 186 17.49 5.30 -33.23
N ALA A 187 16.47 5.40 -34.09
CA ALA A 187 16.60 5.14 -35.52
C ALA A 187 17.59 6.11 -36.18
N ALA A 188 17.50 7.40 -35.86
CA ALA A 188 18.41 8.43 -36.38
C ALA A 188 19.86 8.26 -35.89
N LEU A 189 20.02 7.93 -34.59
CA LEU A 189 21.35 7.66 -33.98
C LEU A 189 21.98 6.39 -34.55
N TYR A 190 21.18 5.33 -34.77
CA TYR A 190 21.66 4.09 -35.38
C TYR A 190 22.15 4.33 -36.84
N ALA A 191 21.34 5.03 -37.65
CA ALA A 191 21.76 5.37 -39.00
C ALA A 191 23.08 6.16 -39.03
N ALA A 192 23.19 7.19 -38.19
CA ALA A 192 24.39 8.02 -38.07
C ALA A 192 25.61 7.21 -37.63
N ALA A 193 25.45 6.35 -36.63
CA ALA A 193 26.56 5.51 -36.14
C ALA A 193 27.00 4.47 -37.18
N ARG A 194 26.07 3.87 -37.92
CA ARG A 194 26.35 2.89 -38.97
C ARG A 194 27.08 3.57 -40.16
N ASP A 195 26.65 4.74 -40.53
CA ASP A 195 27.17 5.46 -41.73
C ASP A 195 28.34 6.35 -41.41
N GLY A 196 28.77 6.44 -40.11
CA GLY A 196 29.88 7.31 -39.68
C GLY A 196 29.58 8.81 -39.80
N LEU A 197 28.33 9.20 -39.76
CA LEU A 197 27.85 10.57 -39.95
C LEU A 197 27.38 11.18 -38.62
N PRO A 198 27.39 12.52 -38.50
CA PRO A 198 26.76 13.15 -37.33
C PRO A 198 25.23 12.94 -37.35
N PRO A 199 24.57 12.67 -36.18
CA PRO A 199 23.15 12.43 -36.14
C PRO A 199 22.33 13.68 -36.43
N GLN A 200 21.28 13.50 -37.26
CA GLN A 200 20.33 14.56 -37.59
C GLN A 200 19.10 14.40 -36.65
N LEU A 201 19.09 15.13 -35.54
CA LEU A 201 18.04 15.04 -34.52
C LEU A 201 17.30 16.37 -34.38
N PRO A 202 15.97 16.37 -34.26
CA PRO A 202 15.23 17.60 -33.94
C PRO A 202 15.61 18.07 -32.51
N PRO A 203 15.37 19.35 -32.15
CA PRO A 203 15.64 19.84 -30.80
C PRO A 203 15.00 18.96 -29.72
N ALA A 204 15.75 18.67 -28.65
CA ALA A 204 15.19 17.94 -27.47
C ALA A 204 14.17 18.82 -26.74
N GLY A 205 13.22 18.19 -26.06
CA GLY A 205 12.39 18.88 -25.08
C GLY A 205 13.16 19.18 -23.78
N PRO A 206 12.56 19.96 -22.85
CA PRO A 206 13.11 20.15 -21.50
C PRO A 206 13.39 18.81 -20.82
N SER A 207 14.36 18.78 -19.92
CA SER A 207 14.62 17.59 -19.13
C SER A 207 13.44 17.29 -18.19
N TYR A 208 13.23 16.01 -17.83
CA TYR A 208 12.19 15.68 -16.90
C TYR A 208 12.45 16.24 -15.48
N ALA A 209 13.69 16.39 -15.09
CA ALA A 209 14.07 17.04 -13.84
C ALA A 209 13.60 18.52 -13.81
N GLU A 210 13.65 19.21 -14.95
CA GLU A 210 13.13 20.57 -15.06
C GLU A 210 11.60 20.60 -14.95
N TYR A 211 10.91 19.65 -15.60
CA TYR A 211 9.45 19.47 -15.44
C TYR A 211 9.09 19.24 -13.96
N ALA A 212 9.81 18.37 -13.27
CA ALA A 212 9.57 18.07 -11.86
C ALA A 212 9.75 19.32 -10.96
N ARG A 213 10.78 20.16 -11.22
CA ARG A 213 10.95 21.42 -10.49
C ARG A 213 9.78 22.39 -10.73
N GLN A 214 9.30 22.49 -11.97
CA GLN A 214 8.16 23.35 -12.31
C GLN A 214 6.87 22.85 -11.68
N GLU A 215 6.64 21.54 -11.64
CA GLU A 215 5.50 20.94 -10.98
C GLU A 215 5.55 21.24 -9.47
N ARG A 216 6.69 20.99 -8.80
CA ARG A 216 6.87 21.25 -7.36
C ARG A 216 6.77 22.71 -6.97
N ALA A 217 7.18 23.62 -7.84
CA ALA A 217 6.99 25.06 -7.61
C ALA A 217 5.52 25.47 -7.52
N ARG A 218 4.60 24.61 -7.99
CA ARG A 218 3.15 24.80 -7.94
C ARG A 218 2.45 23.98 -6.84
N ASP A 219 3.19 23.37 -5.91
CA ASP A 219 2.61 22.42 -4.92
C ASP A 219 1.43 23.05 -4.13
N ALA A 220 1.52 24.30 -3.72
CA ALA A 220 0.43 24.96 -2.98
C ALA A 220 -0.85 25.09 -3.84
N GLU A 221 -0.70 25.45 -5.13
CA GLU A 221 -1.82 25.54 -6.09
C GLU A 221 -2.43 24.17 -6.36
N LEU A 222 -1.58 23.16 -6.63
CA LEU A 222 -2.00 21.79 -6.92
C LEU A 222 -2.68 21.14 -5.71
N THR A 223 -2.20 21.42 -4.50
CA THR A 223 -2.79 20.97 -3.25
C THR A 223 -4.19 21.53 -3.05
N ALA A 224 -4.37 22.86 -3.25
CA ALA A 224 -5.69 23.49 -3.14
C ALA A 224 -6.68 22.95 -4.19
N ALA A 225 -6.18 22.68 -5.41
CA ALA A 225 -7.00 22.08 -6.46
C ALA A 225 -7.36 20.62 -6.14
N ALA A 226 -6.45 19.87 -5.48
CA ALA A 226 -6.70 18.51 -5.03
C ALA A 226 -7.78 18.43 -3.94
N ASP A 227 -7.90 19.43 -3.06
CA ASP A 227 -8.97 19.52 -2.07
C ASP A 227 -10.37 19.58 -2.75
N ALA A 228 -10.53 20.41 -3.78
CA ALA A 228 -11.77 20.49 -4.55
C ALA A 228 -12.08 19.16 -5.27
N ARG A 229 -11.05 18.49 -5.82
CA ARG A 229 -11.23 17.22 -6.52
C ARG A 229 -11.57 16.09 -5.54
N ALA A 230 -10.98 16.05 -4.37
CA ALA A 230 -11.32 15.11 -3.31
C ALA A 230 -12.76 15.29 -2.83
N ALA A 231 -13.23 16.54 -2.69
CA ALA A 231 -14.63 16.81 -2.36
C ALA A 231 -15.60 16.28 -3.43
N HIS A 232 -15.26 16.38 -4.74
CA HIS A 232 -16.06 15.80 -5.82
C HIS A 232 -16.13 14.27 -5.76
N LEU A 233 -15.06 13.62 -5.32
CA LEU A 233 -14.99 12.17 -5.16
C LEU A 233 -15.50 11.68 -3.79
N ALA A 234 -15.86 12.56 -2.88
CA ALA A 234 -16.39 12.19 -1.58
C ALA A 234 -17.65 11.31 -1.73
N GLY A 235 -17.72 10.23 -0.95
CA GLY A 235 -18.79 9.24 -1.02
C GLY A 235 -18.74 8.27 -2.18
N ALA A 236 -17.78 8.40 -3.11
CA ALA A 236 -17.53 7.39 -4.13
C ALA A 236 -17.11 6.05 -3.48
N ARG A 237 -17.48 4.94 -4.09
CA ARG A 237 -17.21 3.58 -3.58
C ARG A 237 -16.37 2.79 -4.57
N PRO A 238 -15.46 1.92 -4.10
CA PRO A 238 -14.79 0.94 -4.95
C PRO A 238 -15.82 0.05 -5.69
N LEU A 239 -15.40 -0.52 -6.81
CA LEU A 239 -16.23 -1.47 -7.56
C LEU A 239 -16.49 -2.71 -6.71
N ALA A 240 -17.76 -2.99 -6.42
CA ALA A 240 -18.18 -4.10 -5.56
C ALA A 240 -17.91 -5.50 -6.16
N LEU A 241 -17.58 -5.59 -7.44
CA LEU A 241 -17.23 -6.83 -8.14
C LEU A 241 -15.88 -7.41 -7.70
N LEU A 242 -14.95 -6.54 -7.30
CA LEU A 242 -13.58 -6.94 -6.98
C LEU A 242 -13.45 -7.39 -5.52
N ARG A 243 -12.69 -8.46 -5.31
CA ARG A 243 -12.31 -8.91 -3.96
C ARG A 243 -11.21 -8.02 -3.40
N PRO A 244 -11.20 -7.76 -2.08
CA PRO A 244 -10.08 -7.09 -1.44
C PRO A 244 -8.81 -7.92 -1.56
N VAL A 245 -7.74 -7.31 -2.06
CA VAL A 245 -6.41 -7.92 -2.08
C VAL A 245 -5.65 -7.44 -0.85
N PRO A 246 -5.09 -8.32 0.00
CA PRO A 246 -4.37 -7.93 1.20
C PRO A 246 -3.22 -6.98 0.89
N SER A 247 -3.12 -5.88 1.65
CA SER A 247 -1.98 -4.95 1.57
C SER A 247 -0.70 -5.68 1.97
N GLY A 248 0.30 -5.71 1.09
CA GLY A 248 1.56 -6.44 1.30
C GLY A 248 1.61 -7.81 0.62
N ALA A 249 0.59 -8.19 -0.13
CA ALA A 249 0.67 -9.35 -1.00
C ALA A 249 1.75 -9.15 -2.07
N ARG A 250 2.41 -10.25 -2.42
CA ARG A 250 3.38 -10.43 -3.51
C ARG A 250 2.93 -9.73 -4.81
N GLU A 251 3.83 -9.66 -5.78
CA GLU A 251 3.54 -9.20 -7.14
C GLU A 251 2.13 -9.64 -7.59
N ARG A 252 1.31 -8.66 -7.98
CA ARG A 252 -0.07 -8.91 -8.42
C ARG A 252 -0.05 -9.68 -9.73
N ARG A 253 -0.38 -10.96 -9.70
CA ARG A 253 -0.41 -11.81 -10.88
C ARG A 253 -1.65 -11.49 -11.72
N ALA A 254 -1.40 -11.07 -12.97
CA ALA A 254 -2.44 -10.81 -13.93
C ALA A 254 -2.80 -12.03 -14.77
N ALA A 255 -4.01 -12.00 -15.31
CA ALA A 255 -4.38 -12.69 -16.54
C ALA A 255 -4.93 -11.68 -17.55
N LEU A 256 -4.65 -11.93 -18.82
CA LEU A 256 -5.09 -11.11 -19.95
C LEU A 256 -5.98 -11.96 -20.85
N HIS A 257 -7.21 -11.48 -21.07
CA HIS A 257 -8.16 -12.07 -22.00
C HIS A 257 -8.40 -11.12 -23.15
N THR A 258 -8.49 -11.64 -24.37
CA THR A 258 -8.65 -10.84 -25.58
C THR A 258 -9.80 -11.35 -26.45
N ALA A 259 -10.55 -10.45 -27.08
CA ALA A 259 -11.55 -10.78 -28.07
C ALA A 259 -11.41 -9.85 -29.29
N PRO A 260 -11.46 -10.38 -30.51
CA PRO A 260 -11.40 -9.55 -31.72
C PRO A 260 -12.65 -8.66 -31.85
N LEU A 261 -12.46 -7.44 -32.33
CA LEU A 261 -13.55 -6.54 -32.76
C LEU A 261 -13.55 -6.44 -34.29
N ALA A 262 -14.73 -6.46 -34.87
CA ALA A 262 -14.82 -6.18 -36.30
C ALA A 262 -14.42 -4.71 -36.57
N PRO A 263 -13.59 -4.41 -37.58
CA PRO A 263 -13.27 -3.03 -37.94
C PRO A 263 -14.49 -2.16 -38.16
N ALA A 264 -15.56 -2.71 -38.78
CA ALA A 264 -16.83 -2.04 -38.95
C ALA A 264 -17.52 -1.62 -37.63
N THR A 265 -17.33 -2.38 -36.55
CA THR A 265 -17.79 -2.02 -35.19
C THR A 265 -17.07 -0.77 -34.72
N VAL A 266 -15.76 -0.74 -34.79
CA VAL A 266 -14.96 0.41 -34.36
C VAL A 266 -15.31 1.67 -35.17
N ASP A 267 -15.52 1.54 -36.48
CA ASP A 267 -15.99 2.63 -37.32
C ASP A 267 -17.43 3.08 -36.97
N GLY A 268 -18.27 2.14 -36.55
CA GLY A 268 -19.60 2.43 -36.00
C GLY A 268 -19.52 3.25 -34.72
N LEU A 269 -18.65 2.86 -33.81
CA LEU A 269 -18.39 3.58 -32.52
C LEU A 269 -17.81 4.99 -32.78
N ARG A 270 -16.90 5.15 -33.75
CA ARG A 270 -16.42 6.47 -34.19
C ARG A 270 -17.52 7.37 -34.71
N ARG A 271 -18.41 6.82 -35.56
CA ARG A 271 -19.57 7.57 -36.07
C ARG A 271 -20.55 7.91 -34.96
N LEU A 272 -20.78 7.00 -34.02
CA LEU A 272 -21.59 7.27 -32.83
C LEU A 272 -21.00 8.42 -32.01
N GLY A 273 -19.71 8.36 -31.69
CA GLY A 273 -19.01 9.42 -31.00
C GLY A 273 -19.13 10.77 -31.71
N ALA A 274 -18.88 10.81 -33.02
CA ALA A 274 -18.97 12.05 -33.82
C ALA A 274 -20.38 12.66 -33.79
N ARG A 275 -21.44 11.85 -33.85
CA ARG A 275 -22.85 12.32 -33.77
C ARG A 275 -23.16 12.98 -32.41
N HIS A 276 -22.53 12.53 -31.34
CA HIS A 276 -22.75 13.05 -29.99
C HIS A 276 -21.61 13.96 -29.47
N GLY A 277 -20.73 14.44 -30.37
CA GLY A 277 -19.60 15.30 -30.00
C GLY A 277 -18.63 14.63 -29.03
N ALA A 278 -18.49 13.30 -29.09
CA ALA A 278 -17.64 12.48 -28.24
C ALA A 278 -16.50 11.81 -29.04
N THR A 279 -15.39 11.56 -28.40
CA THR A 279 -14.27 10.79 -28.98
C THR A 279 -14.57 9.29 -28.91
N LEU A 280 -13.85 8.48 -29.70
CA LEU A 280 -13.91 7.02 -29.58
C LEU A 280 -13.61 6.57 -28.13
N PHE A 281 -12.65 7.19 -27.47
CA PHE A 281 -12.36 6.89 -26.05
C PHE A 281 -13.56 7.13 -25.14
N ALA A 282 -14.28 8.23 -25.32
CA ALA A 282 -15.50 8.50 -24.52
C ALA A 282 -16.59 7.44 -24.75
N VAL A 283 -16.71 6.91 -25.97
CA VAL A 283 -17.65 5.82 -26.29
C VAL A 283 -17.20 4.51 -25.62
N VAL A 284 -15.91 4.18 -25.68
CA VAL A 284 -15.32 3.00 -25.01
C VAL A 284 -15.50 3.10 -23.49
N LEU A 285 -15.23 4.28 -22.91
CA LEU A 285 -15.44 4.54 -21.49
C LEU A 285 -16.90 4.39 -21.06
N ALA A 286 -17.83 4.90 -21.88
CA ALA A 286 -19.27 4.73 -21.66
C ALA A 286 -19.68 3.24 -21.69
N ALA A 287 -19.10 2.46 -22.62
CA ALA A 287 -19.35 1.01 -22.70
C ALA A 287 -18.76 0.29 -21.47
N ALA A 288 -17.56 0.69 -20.97
CA ALA A 288 -16.99 0.14 -19.75
C ALA A 288 -17.88 0.45 -18.53
N PHE A 289 -18.37 1.67 -18.40
CA PHE A 289 -19.33 2.04 -17.36
C PHE A 289 -20.62 1.21 -17.43
N ALA A 290 -21.19 1.03 -18.62
CA ALA A 290 -22.42 0.26 -18.82
C ALA A 290 -22.22 -1.22 -18.46
N THR A 291 -21.12 -1.82 -18.92
CA THR A 291 -20.76 -3.21 -18.58
C THR A 291 -20.60 -3.41 -17.08
N LEU A 292 -19.83 -2.52 -16.44
CA LEU A 292 -19.54 -2.64 -15.00
C LEU A 292 -20.75 -2.31 -14.12
N ARG A 293 -21.62 -1.39 -14.53
CA ARG A 293 -22.86 -1.09 -13.83
C ARG A 293 -23.69 -2.34 -13.63
N THR A 294 -23.84 -3.12 -14.69
CA THR A 294 -24.65 -4.34 -14.64
C THR A 294 -23.92 -5.48 -13.92
N ALA A 295 -22.61 -5.65 -14.20
CA ALA A 295 -21.81 -6.70 -13.57
C ALA A 295 -21.69 -6.53 -12.05
N ALA A 296 -21.62 -5.30 -11.56
CA ALA A 296 -21.46 -5.00 -10.13
C ALA A 296 -22.79 -4.66 -9.44
N ASP A 297 -23.88 -4.48 -10.18
CA ASP A 297 -25.14 -3.92 -9.68
C ASP A 297 -24.90 -2.60 -8.91
N GLN A 298 -24.10 -1.72 -9.50
CA GLN A 298 -23.66 -0.47 -8.90
C GLN A 298 -23.84 0.68 -9.88
N ALA A 299 -24.67 1.66 -9.55
CA ALA A 299 -24.98 2.78 -10.43
C ALA A 299 -23.93 3.90 -10.39
N ASP A 300 -23.39 4.21 -9.22
CA ASP A 300 -22.33 5.21 -9.03
C ASP A 300 -20.95 4.54 -9.14
N LEU A 301 -20.26 4.80 -10.22
CA LEU A 301 -19.00 4.16 -10.56
C LEU A 301 -17.89 5.18 -10.74
N THR A 302 -16.68 4.79 -10.31
CA THR A 302 -15.46 5.58 -10.54
C THR A 302 -14.41 4.72 -11.23
N LEU A 303 -13.97 5.15 -12.42
CA LEU A 303 -12.95 4.48 -13.21
C LEU A 303 -11.70 5.35 -13.34
N GLY A 304 -10.53 4.70 -13.32
CA GLY A 304 -9.25 5.33 -13.62
C GLY A 304 -9.06 5.42 -15.14
N CYS A 305 -8.57 6.55 -15.63
CA CYS A 305 -8.19 6.73 -17.03
C CYS A 305 -6.79 7.36 -17.09
N ALA A 306 -5.94 6.86 -17.98
CA ALA A 306 -4.63 7.46 -18.17
C ALA A 306 -4.74 8.80 -18.92
N SER A 307 -3.99 9.81 -18.47
CA SER A 307 -3.94 11.14 -19.10
C SER A 307 -2.49 11.60 -19.26
N GLY A 308 -2.11 11.92 -20.48
CA GLY A 308 -0.77 12.45 -20.75
C GLY A 308 -0.62 13.92 -20.33
N GLN A 309 0.51 14.25 -19.72
CA GLN A 309 0.83 15.61 -19.27
C GLN A 309 1.53 16.46 -20.34
N ARG A 310 1.74 15.93 -21.57
CA ARG A 310 2.43 16.62 -22.68
C ARG A 310 1.52 17.50 -23.53
N LEU A 311 0.51 18.14 -22.94
CA LEU A 311 -0.41 19.03 -23.65
C LEU A 311 0.27 20.33 -24.09
N ARG A 312 1.29 20.78 -23.38
CA ARG A 312 2.09 21.93 -23.76
C ARG A 312 3.07 21.56 -24.88
N PRO A 313 3.15 22.35 -25.98
CA PRO A 313 3.98 22.01 -27.14
C PRO A 313 5.45 21.73 -26.81
N GLU A 314 6.02 22.46 -25.86
CA GLU A 314 7.41 22.34 -25.41
C GLU A 314 7.70 20.99 -24.74
N LEU A 315 6.69 20.34 -24.13
CA LEU A 315 6.84 19.04 -23.46
C LEU A 315 6.68 17.84 -24.41
N ARG A 316 6.27 18.05 -25.66
CA ARG A 316 5.99 16.95 -26.59
C ARG A 316 7.17 16.03 -26.84
N ARG A 317 8.39 16.53 -26.72
CA ARG A 317 9.62 15.76 -26.89
C ARG A 317 10.36 15.48 -25.56
N THR A 318 9.74 15.79 -24.42
CA THR A 318 10.27 15.45 -23.11
C THR A 318 10.11 13.95 -22.87
N VAL A 319 11.20 13.24 -22.61
CA VAL A 319 11.21 11.85 -22.17
C VAL A 319 11.15 11.80 -20.65
N GLY A 320 10.22 11.01 -20.11
CA GLY A 320 9.99 10.89 -18.67
C GLY A 320 8.59 10.37 -18.34
N LEU A 321 8.23 10.33 -17.09
CA LEU A 321 6.94 9.86 -16.58
C LEU A 321 5.85 10.96 -16.66
N GLY A 322 5.43 11.32 -17.86
CA GLY A 322 4.43 12.36 -18.09
C GLY A 322 2.99 11.78 -18.20
N VAL A 323 2.63 10.85 -17.34
CA VAL A 323 1.27 10.30 -17.26
C VAL A 323 0.68 10.53 -15.87
N ASN A 324 -0.58 10.96 -15.82
CA ASN A 324 -1.38 11.06 -14.61
C ASN A 324 -2.59 10.13 -14.72
N THR A 325 -3.19 9.78 -13.59
CA THR A 325 -4.44 9.02 -13.53
C THR A 325 -5.61 9.97 -13.24
N LEU A 326 -6.62 9.96 -14.10
CA LEU A 326 -7.86 10.69 -13.88
C LEU A 326 -8.89 9.77 -13.24
N ALA A 327 -9.48 10.18 -12.13
CA ALA A 327 -10.65 9.54 -11.56
C ALA A 327 -11.91 10.09 -12.23
N VAL A 328 -12.55 9.28 -13.05
CA VAL A 328 -13.80 9.65 -13.74
C VAL A 328 -14.95 8.96 -13.02
N ARG A 329 -15.85 9.78 -12.40
CA ARG A 329 -17.02 9.29 -11.67
C ARG A 329 -18.29 9.60 -12.44
N ALA A 330 -19.14 8.59 -12.65
CA ALA A 330 -20.42 8.74 -13.31
C ALA A 330 -21.53 8.02 -12.53
N ASP A 331 -22.67 8.71 -12.36
CA ASP A 331 -23.89 8.10 -11.83
C ASP A 331 -24.77 7.63 -13.01
N LEU A 332 -25.06 6.34 -13.03
CA LEU A 332 -25.86 5.65 -14.04
C LEU A 332 -27.21 5.16 -13.48
N ALA A 333 -27.73 5.82 -12.46
CA ALA A 333 -29.02 5.45 -11.85
C ALA A 333 -30.17 5.45 -12.87
N GLY A 334 -31.16 4.61 -12.61
CA GLY A 334 -32.27 4.33 -13.51
C GLY A 334 -31.91 3.28 -14.57
N ASP A 335 -32.68 3.24 -15.67
CA ASP A 335 -32.42 2.42 -16.86
C ASP A 335 -32.14 3.33 -18.07
N PRO A 336 -30.99 4.03 -18.10
CA PRO A 336 -30.67 4.96 -19.18
C PRO A 336 -30.43 4.23 -20.49
N THR A 337 -30.66 4.93 -21.61
CA THR A 337 -30.17 4.49 -22.91
C THR A 337 -28.64 4.58 -22.95
N PHE A 338 -28.00 3.87 -23.88
CA PHE A 338 -26.56 4.01 -24.05
C PHE A 338 -26.15 5.46 -24.42
N THR A 339 -26.98 6.15 -25.19
CA THR A 339 -26.79 7.57 -25.51
C THR A 339 -26.78 8.45 -24.25
N ASP A 340 -27.63 8.17 -23.26
CA ASP A 340 -27.61 8.86 -21.98
C ASP A 340 -26.32 8.54 -21.19
N VAL A 341 -25.89 7.27 -21.19
CA VAL A 341 -24.62 6.86 -20.55
C VAL A 341 -23.43 7.56 -21.20
N LEU A 342 -23.40 7.62 -22.54
CA LEU A 342 -22.35 8.33 -23.28
C LEU A 342 -22.32 9.83 -22.92
N THR A 343 -23.48 10.45 -22.77
CA THR A 343 -23.59 11.85 -22.38
C THR A 343 -23.02 12.07 -20.97
N ARG A 344 -23.39 11.22 -20.00
CA ARG A 344 -22.89 11.28 -18.62
C ARG A 344 -21.40 10.99 -18.54
N ALA A 345 -20.93 9.93 -19.18
CA ALA A 345 -19.52 9.54 -19.22
C ALA A 345 -18.64 10.64 -19.86
N ARG A 346 -19.12 11.23 -20.96
CA ARG A 346 -18.44 12.34 -21.64
C ARG A 346 -18.34 13.57 -20.72
N ALA A 347 -19.42 13.95 -20.03
CA ALA A 347 -19.42 15.07 -19.11
C ALA A 347 -18.43 14.83 -17.96
N ALA A 348 -18.44 13.64 -17.35
CA ALA A 348 -17.52 13.26 -16.28
C ALA A 348 -16.06 13.21 -16.76
N LEU A 349 -15.80 12.71 -17.98
CA LEU A 349 -14.46 12.72 -18.57
C LEU A 349 -13.95 14.12 -18.83
N LEU A 350 -14.78 15.02 -19.38
CA LEU A 350 -14.41 16.41 -19.62
C LEU A 350 -14.12 17.16 -18.33
N ASP A 351 -14.92 16.95 -17.28
CA ASP A 351 -14.65 17.47 -15.94
C ASP A 351 -13.30 16.98 -15.41
N ALA A 352 -13.03 15.66 -15.48
CA ALA A 352 -11.76 15.11 -15.05
C ALA A 352 -10.57 15.66 -15.87
N GLN A 353 -10.74 15.84 -17.19
CA GLN A 353 -9.71 16.40 -18.08
C GLN A 353 -9.41 17.87 -17.83
N GLN A 354 -10.36 18.67 -17.36
CA GLN A 354 -10.12 20.07 -16.95
C GLN A 354 -9.13 20.14 -15.77
N HIS A 355 -9.04 19.07 -15.00
CA HIS A 355 -8.21 18.93 -13.81
C HIS A 355 -7.02 17.98 -14.03
N HIS A 356 -6.64 17.74 -15.30
CA HIS A 356 -5.61 16.73 -15.65
C HIS A 356 -4.23 16.99 -15.02
N GLU A 357 -3.91 18.27 -14.71
CA GLU A 357 -2.64 18.65 -14.09
C GLU A 357 -2.57 18.29 -12.60
N ILE A 358 -3.69 18.03 -11.93
CA ILE A 358 -3.69 17.68 -10.51
C ILE A 358 -3.17 16.25 -10.35
N PRO A 359 -2.03 16.04 -9.68
CA PRO A 359 -1.54 14.69 -9.41
C PRO A 359 -2.56 13.89 -8.60
N PHE A 360 -2.94 12.71 -9.08
CA PHE A 360 -3.92 11.88 -8.40
C PHE A 360 -3.49 11.49 -6.97
N ASP A 361 -2.19 11.43 -6.74
CA ASP A 361 -1.62 11.12 -5.42
C ASP A 361 -2.01 12.18 -4.37
N LEU A 362 -2.03 13.46 -4.75
CA LEU A 362 -2.53 14.53 -3.88
C LEU A 362 -4.02 14.37 -3.59
N VAL A 363 -4.82 13.94 -4.58
CA VAL A 363 -6.25 13.68 -4.37
C VAL A 363 -6.46 12.52 -3.40
N VAL A 364 -5.67 11.43 -3.52
CA VAL A 364 -5.71 10.29 -2.59
C VAL A 364 -5.33 10.71 -1.17
N GLU A 365 -4.31 11.54 -1.03
CA GLU A 365 -3.90 12.09 0.27
C GLU A 365 -5.04 12.89 0.93
N ARG A 366 -5.74 13.74 0.16
CA ARG A 366 -6.87 14.53 0.65
C ARG A 366 -8.12 13.70 0.97
N LEU A 367 -8.36 12.63 0.24
CA LEU A 367 -9.41 11.67 0.53
C LEU A 367 -9.13 10.88 1.82
N GLY A 368 -7.86 10.67 2.16
CA GLY A 368 -7.45 9.93 3.35
C GLY A 368 -8.10 8.53 3.40
N ALA A 369 -8.82 8.23 4.48
CA ALA A 369 -9.52 6.95 4.64
C ALA A 369 -10.60 6.72 3.56
N ALA A 370 -11.21 7.77 3.01
CA ALA A 370 -12.21 7.67 1.95
C ALA A 370 -11.63 7.24 0.59
N ALA A 371 -10.30 7.24 0.42
CA ALA A 371 -9.63 6.67 -0.75
C ALA A 371 -9.70 5.14 -0.81
N ARG A 372 -10.28 4.51 0.20
CA ARG A 372 -10.44 3.05 0.31
C ARG A 372 -11.84 2.70 0.79
N GLY A 373 -12.37 1.57 0.33
CA GLY A 373 -13.56 0.97 0.90
C GLY A 373 -13.33 0.47 2.32
N ALA A 374 -14.41 0.17 3.03
CA ALA A 374 -14.35 -0.38 4.38
C ALA A 374 -13.56 -1.71 4.48
N ASP A 375 -13.41 -2.40 3.36
CA ASP A 375 -12.65 -3.64 3.19
C ASP A 375 -11.18 -3.42 2.78
N GLY A 376 -10.75 -2.17 2.66
CA GLY A 376 -9.41 -1.78 2.24
C GLY A 376 -9.19 -1.71 0.72
N THR A 377 -10.20 -2.03 -0.10
CA THR A 377 -10.11 -1.94 -1.57
C THR A 377 -9.89 -0.47 -2.00
N PRO A 378 -8.88 -0.18 -2.84
CA PRO A 378 -8.67 1.19 -3.33
C PRO A 378 -9.87 1.70 -4.14
N LEU A 379 -10.20 2.99 -4.01
CA LEU A 379 -11.27 3.64 -4.77
C LEU A 379 -11.08 3.46 -6.29
N LEU A 380 -9.86 3.66 -6.78
CA LEU A 380 -9.47 3.35 -8.14
C LEU A 380 -8.87 1.94 -8.23
N SER A 381 -9.73 0.95 -8.24
CA SER A 381 -9.37 -0.45 -8.46
C SER A 381 -9.59 -0.91 -9.91
N VAL A 382 -10.25 -0.08 -10.72
CA VAL A 382 -10.56 -0.35 -12.12
C VAL A 382 -10.06 0.76 -13.01
N SER A 383 -9.47 0.41 -14.18
CA SER A 383 -9.12 1.37 -15.22
C SER A 383 -9.81 1.04 -16.55
N CYS A 384 -9.95 2.09 -17.37
CA CYS A 384 -10.43 1.98 -18.75
C CYS A 384 -9.50 2.79 -19.66
N ASP A 385 -9.01 2.16 -20.73
CA ASP A 385 -8.08 2.79 -21.65
C ASP A 385 -8.40 2.46 -23.12
N LEU A 386 -7.97 3.34 -24.01
CA LEU A 386 -7.95 3.13 -25.47
C LEU A 386 -6.50 3.23 -25.91
N VAL A 387 -5.96 2.14 -26.41
CA VAL A 387 -4.56 2.06 -26.83
C VAL A 387 -4.46 1.82 -28.34
N ARG A 388 -3.33 2.16 -28.92
CA ARG A 388 -2.93 1.71 -30.25
C ARG A 388 -1.85 0.67 -30.11
N PRO A 389 -1.76 -0.30 -31.05
CA PRO A 389 -0.64 -1.22 -31.09
C PRO A 389 0.68 -0.45 -31.01
N ALA A 390 1.61 -0.96 -30.23
CA ALA A 390 2.95 -0.39 -30.20
C ALA A 390 3.59 -0.50 -31.59
N GLU A 391 4.14 0.60 -32.09
CA GLU A 391 4.95 0.52 -33.29
C GLU A 391 6.33 -0.05 -32.91
N PRO A 392 6.81 -1.10 -33.63
CA PRO A 392 8.12 -1.67 -33.33
C PRO A 392 9.22 -0.63 -33.57
N PHE A 393 10.33 -0.76 -32.82
CA PHE A 393 11.51 0.05 -33.06
C PHE A 393 12.12 -0.26 -34.42
N THR A 394 11.80 0.55 -35.42
CA THR A 394 12.28 0.36 -36.78
C THR A 394 13.65 1.00 -36.93
N LEU A 395 14.66 0.21 -37.29
CA LEU A 395 15.98 0.68 -37.59
C LEU A 395 16.23 0.72 -39.11
N PRO A 396 16.83 1.76 -39.66
CA PRO A 396 17.03 1.92 -41.11
C PRO A 396 17.81 0.77 -41.73
N GLY A 397 17.23 0.19 -42.78
CA GLY A 397 17.77 -0.99 -43.50
C GLY A 397 17.36 -2.35 -42.93
N LEU A 398 16.51 -2.36 -41.90
CA LEU A 398 15.98 -3.58 -41.30
C LEU A 398 14.45 -3.64 -41.39
N THR A 399 13.90 -4.82 -41.43
CA THR A 399 12.47 -5.02 -41.20
C THR A 399 12.24 -5.30 -39.71
N ALA A 400 11.24 -4.66 -39.15
CA ALA A 400 10.90 -4.74 -37.73
C ALA A 400 9.52 -5.38 -37.53
N GLU A 401 9.42 -6.26 -36.52
CA GLU A 401 8.20 -6.94 -36.12
C GLU A 401 8.09 -6.86 -34.59
N ASP A 402 6.94 -6.44 -34.09
CA ASP A 402 6.70 -6.39 -32.63
C ASP A 402 6.70 -7.79 -32.04
N VAL A 403 7.27 -7.95 -30.82
CA VAL A 403 7.28 -9.19 -30.06
C VAL A 403 6.51 -8.92 -28.77
N GLU A 404 5.28 -9.37 -28.71
CA GLU A 404 4.42 -9.20 -27.53
C GLU A 404 5.02 -9.93 -26.32
N LEU A 405 5.24 -9.22 -25.21
CA LEU A 405 5.72 -9.76 -23.95
C LEU A 405 4.72 -9.38 -22.84
N ASP A 406 4.06 -10.39 -22.29
CA ASP A 406 3.25 -10.23 -21.08
C ASP A 406 4.08 -10.63 -19.85
N LEU A 407 4.23 -9.71 -18.91
CA LEU A 407 4.88 -9.96 -17.62
C LEU A 407 3.96 -10.68 -16.63
N GLY A 408 2.68 -10.85 -16.96
CA GLY A 408 1.69 -11.44 -16.07
C GLY A 408 1.45 -10.63 -14.79
N LEU A 409 1.58 -9.29 -14.83
CA LEU A 409 1.43 -8.40 -13.70
C LEU A 409 0.33 -7.37 -13.94
N ALA A 410 -0.46 -7.03 -12.90
CA ALA A 410 -1.56 -6.08 -12.97
C ALA A 410 -1.33 -4.84 -12.11
N LYS A 411 -1.48 -3.66 -12.68
CA LYS A 411 -1.45 -2.37 -11.95
C LYS A 411 -2.77 -2.10 -11.22
N PHE A 412 -3.89 -2.55 -11.79
CA PHE A 412 -5.24 -2.41 -11.24
C PHE A 412 -5.84 -3.79 -10.97
N GLY A 413 -6.88 -3.84 -10.16
CA GLY A 413 -7.65 -5.07 -9.95
C GLY A 413 -8.34 -5.54 -11.22
N LEU A 414 -8.73 -4.58 -12.08
CA LEU A 414 -9.36 -4.82 -13.38
C LEU A 414 -9.03 -3.68 -14.35
N THR A 415 -8.70 -4.02 -15.58
CA THR A 415 -8.53 -3.07 -16.68
C THR A 415 -9.35 -3.52 -17.87
N LEU A 416 -10.23 -2.64 -18.37
CA LEU A 416 -10.91 -2.82 -19.64
C LEU A 416 -10.27 -1.90 -20.67
N LEU A 417 -9.89 -2.43 -21.82
CA LEU A 417 -9.30 -1.60 -22.84
C LEU A 417 -9.70 -2.05 -24.25
N VAL A 418 -9.66 -1.12 -25.18
CA VAL A 418 -9.79 -1.38 -26.61
C VAL A 418 -8.48 -1.01 -27.28
N GLU A 419 -7.97 -1.94 -28.07
CA GLU A 419 -6.83 -1.68 -28.95
C GLU A 419 -7.36 -1.29 -30.33
N ASP A 420 -7.07 -0.06 -30.72
CA ASP A 420 -7.52 0.54 -31.98
C ASP A 420 -6.40 0.46 -33.01
N GLY A 421 -6.44 -0.58 -33.85
CA GLY A 421 -5.43 -0.88 -34.86
C GLY A 421 -6.03 -1.52 -36.12
N PRO A 422 -5.18 -2.03 -37.02
CA PRO A 422 -5.64 -2.76 -38.22
C PRO A 422 -6.47 -3.99 -37.91
N GLN A 423 -6.20 -4.63 -36.78
CA GLN A 423 -6.96 -5.75 -36.23
C GLN A 423 -7.40 -5.36 -34.80
N PRO A 424 -8.50 -4.58 -34.69
CA PRO A 424 -8.92 -4.07 -33.40
C PRO A 424 -9.40 -5.22 -32.50
N ARG A 425 -9.12 -5.09 -31.20
CA ARG A 425 -9.51 -6.07 -30.18
C ARG A 425 -9.91 -5.39 -28.88
N CYS A 426 -10.80 -5.99 -28.14
CA CYS A 426 -11.01 -5.62 -26.75
C CYS A 426 -10.26 -6.59 -25.83
N LEU A 427 -9.80 -6.05 -24.70
CA LEU A 427 -8.99 -6.76 -23.74
C LEU A 427 -9.51 -6.51 -22.32
N VAL A 428 -9.47 -7.56 -21.52
CA VAL A 428 -9.71 -7.49 -20.07
C VAL A 428 -8.49 -8.07 -19.38
N GLN A 429 -7.78 -7.23 -18.63
CA GLN A 429 -6.71 -7.66 -17.74
C GLN A 429 -7.22 -7.61 -16.31
N HIS A 430 -6.99 -8.64 -15.54
CA HIS A 430 -7.39 -8.69 -14.13
C HIS A 430 -6.31 -9.25 -13.23
N ASP A 431 -6.29 -8.79 -11.99
CA ASP A 431 -5.55 -9.41 -10.91
C ASP A 431 -6.27 -10.71 -10.49
N ARG A 432 -5.58 -11.85 -10.57
CA ARG A 432 -6.14 -13.18 -10.28
C ARG A 432 -6.63 -13.32 -8.84
N ASP A 433 -6.10 -12.51 -7.93
CA ASP A 433 -6.55 -12.49 -6.54
C ASP A 433 -7.78 -11.59 -6.34
N ALA A 434 -7.97 -10.57 -7.19
CA ALA A 434 -9.09 -9.64 -7.12
C ALA A 434 -10.34 -10.14 -7.87
N LEU A 435 -10.18 -10.88 -8.97
CA LEU A 435 -11.27 -11.36 -9.81
C LEU A 435 -10.97 -12.76 -10.31
N ASP A 436 -11.97 -13.65 -10.33
CA ASP A 436 -11.80 -14.99 -10.90
C ASP A 436 -11.83 -14.98 -12.43
N GLU A 437 -11.18 -15.97 -13.03
CA GLU A 437 -10.98 -16.08 -14.48
C GLU A 437 -12.30 -16.17 -15.25
N GLY A 438 -13.27 -16.95 -14.77
CA GLY A 438 -14.57 -17.11 -15.42
C GLY A 438 -15.38 -15.80 -15.45
N THR A 439 -15.33 -15.01 -14.39
CA THR A 439 -15.95 -13.68 -14.36
C THR A 439 -15.25 -12.72 -15.32
N ALA A 440 -13.92 -12.78 -15.44
CA ALA A 440 -13.17 -11.93 -16.35
C ALA A 440 -13.48 -12.25 -17.83
N GLU A 441 -13.59 -13.53 -18.17
CA GLU A 441 -14.02 -13.98 -19.51
C GLU A 441 -15.44 -13.52 -19.86
N GLN A 442 -16.37 -13.63 -18.91
CA GLN A 442 -17.74 -13.13 -19.07
C GLN A 442 -17.78 -11.61 -19.25
N LEU A 443 -16.96 -10.86 -18.50
CA LEU A 443 -16.82 -9.41 -18.67
C LEU A 443 -16.29 -9.04 -20.06
N LEU A 444 -15.30 -9.76 -20.56
CA LEU A 444 -14.77 -9.55 -21.91
C LEU A 444 -15.84 -9.78 -22.97
N ALA A 445 -16.58 -10.89 -22.88
CA ALA A 445 -17.66 -11.20 -23.82
C ALA A 445 -18.75 -10.13 -23.77
N ALA A 446 -19.20 -9.76 -22.56
CA ALA A 446 -20.21 -8.74 -22.34
C ALA A 446 -19.79 -7.37 -22.90
N PHE A 447 -18.53 -7.00 -22.68
CA PHE A 447 -17.95 -5.74 -23.17
C PHE A 447 -17.88 -5.73 -24.71
N ALA A 448 -17.43 -6.82 -25.33
CA ALA A 448 -17.36 -6.95 -26.77
C ALA A 448 -18.76 -6.91 -27.44
N ASP A 449 -19.72 -7.67 -26.89
CA ASP A 449 -21.10 -7.73 -27.40
C ASP A 449 -21.78 -6.37 -27.24
N LEU A 450 -21.56 -5.67 -26.13
CA LEU A 450 -22.10 -4.32 -25.92
C LEU A 450 -21.55 -3.33 -26.96
N LEU A 451 -20.20 -3.33 -27.17
CA LEU A 451 -19.58 -2.47 -28.18
C LEU A 451 -20.16 -2.70 -29.58
N ALA A 452 -20.41 -3.96 -29.95
CA ALA A 452 -21.02 -4.31 -31.22
C ALA A 452 -22.49 -3.84 -31.33
N ALA A 453 -23.27 -4.03 -30.28
CA ALA A 453 -24.68 -3.66 -30.24
C ALA A 453 -24.89 -2.14 -30.30
N VAL A 454 -24.14 -1.36 -29.52
CA VAL A 454 -24.26 0.12 -29.48
C VAL A 454 -23.74 0.80 -30.75
N ALA A 455 -22.83 0.15 -31.47
CA ALA A 455 -22.43 0.62 -32.79
C ALA A 455 -23.58 0.58 -33.80
N ALA A 456 -24.54 -0.33 -33.62
CA ALA A 456 -25.71 -0.50 -34.48
C ALA A 456 -26.94 0.30 -33.98
N ASP A 457 -27.25 0.23 -32.66
CA ASP A 457 -28.44 0.85 -32.07
C ASP A 457 -28.15 1.33 -30.63
N PRO A 458 -27.74 2.59 -30.45
CA PRO A 458 -27.34 3.14 -29.13
C PRO A 458 -28.51 3.65 -28.29
N ASP A 459 -29.73 3.78 -28.87
CA ASP A 459 -30.85 4.44 -28.18
C ASP A 459 -31.70 3.43 -27.39
N ARG A 460 -31.27 2.17 -27.31
CA ARG A 460 -31.90 1.17 -26.47
C ARG A 460 -31.55 1.36 -24.99
N PRO A 461 -32.53 1.13 -24.08
CA PRO A 461 -32.21 1.07 -22.63
C PRO A 461 -31.14 0.02 -22.34
N LEU A 462 -30.31 0.27 -21.33
CA LEU A 462 -29.27 -0.69 -20.95
C LEU A 462 -29.82 -2.09 -20.67
N SER A 463 -30.97 -2.18 -20.02
CA SER A 463 -31.63 -3.47 -19.75
C SER A 463 -31.98 -4.29 -21.01
N ALA A 464 -32.09 -3.66 -22.17
CA ALA A 464 -32.43 -4.29 -23.45
C ALA A 464 -31.21 -4.55 -24.34
N LEU A 465 -30.00 -4.13 -23.95
CA LEU A 465 -28.77 -4.34 -24.71
C LEU A 465 -28.14 -5.71 -24.33
N PRO A 466 -27.55 -6.43 -25.32
CA PRO A 466 -26.78 -7.64 -25.01
C PRO A 466 -25.52 -7.27 -24.25
N GLY A 467 -24.98 -8.24 -23.50
CA GLY A 467 -23.76 -8.02 -22.70
C GLY A 467 -23.96 -7.22 -21.42
N THR A 468 -25.12 -6.57 -21.22
CA THR A 468 -25.44 -5.92 -19.96
C THR A 468 -25.96 -6.91 -18.91
N ARG A 469 -26.21 -8.15 -19.29
CA ARG A 469 -26.58 -9.26 -18.42
C ARG A 469 -25.44 -10.24 -18.30
N LEU A 470 -24.43 -9.92 -17.46
CA LEU A 470 -23.63 -10.98 -16.86
C LEU A 470 -24.56 -11.76 -15.95
N ALA A 471 -25.09 -12.88 -16.47
CA ALA A 471 -26.00 -13.75 -15.75
C ALA A 471 -27.06 -12.98 -14.93
N ALA A 472 -27.83 -12.05 -15.54
CA ALA A 472 -28.94 -11.35 -14.91
C ALA A 472 -30.02 -12.29 -14.36
N ASP A 473 -29.85 -13.59 -14.52
CA ASP A 473 -30.72 -14.61 -13.91
C ASP A 473 -30.20 -15.17 -12.59
N ARG A 474 -29.01 -14.77 -12.11
CA ARG A 474 -28.55 -15.26 -10.80
C ARG A 474 -27.81 -14.18 -10.03
N HIS A 475 -28.51 -13.59 -9.06
CA HIS A 475 -27.87 -12.83 -7.97
C HIS A 475 -26.59 -13.59 -7.52
N PRO A 476 -25.42 -12.94 -7.30
CA PRO A 476 -24.16 -13.64 -7.01
C PRO A 476 -24.26 -14.65 -5.86
N VAL A 477 -25.09 -14.35 -4.85
CA VAL A 477 -25.43 -15.29 -3.78
C VAL A 477 -26.19 -16.49 -4.32
N VAL A 478 -27.14 -16.28 -5.24
CA VAL A 478 -27.92 -17.38 -5.86
C VAL A 478 -26.99 -18.25 -6.71
N ALA A 479 -26.13 -17.62 -7.52
CA ALA A 479 -25.15 -18.33 -8.34
C ALA A 479 -24.17 -19.15 -7.48
N GLY A 480 -23.64 -18.56 -6.40
CA GLY A 480 -22.75 -19.25 -5.46
C GLY A 480 -23.43 -20.37 -4.69
N LEU A 481 -24.71 -20.22 -4.32
CA LEU A 481 -25.49 -21.26 -3.67
C LEU A 481 -25.80 -22.43 -4.62
N THR A 482 -26.21 -22.14 -5.86
CA THR A 482 -26.55 -23.17 -6.85
C THR A 482 -25.34 -23.84 -7.47
N ALA A 483 -24.11 -23.35 -7.24
CA ALA A 483 -22.87 -24.05 -7.55
C ALA A 483 -22.66 -25.31 -6.68
N ASP A 484 -23.29 -25.39 -5.50
CA ASP A 484 -23.29 -26.63 -4.72
C ASP A 484 -24.35 -27.60 -5.33
N PRO A 485 -23.93 -28.79 -5.80
CA PRO A 485 -24.85 -29.74 -6.45
C PRO A 485 -26.00 -30.22 -5.57
N ARG A 486 -25.96 -30.00 -4.26
CA ARG A 486 -26.99 -30.33 -3.31
C ARG A 486 -28.07 -29.23 -3.19
N VAL A 487 -27.81 -28.04 -3.74
CA VAL A 487 -28.76 -26.91 -3.79
C VAL A 487 -29.53 -26.98 -5.10
N VAL A 488 -30.80 -27.19 -5.01
CA VAL A 488 -31.71 -27.31 -6.19
C VAL A 488 -32.20 -25.96 -6.64
N GLU A 489 -32.45 -25.06 -5.69
CA GLU A 489 -33.01 -23.74 -5.93
C GLU A 489 -32.54 -22.76 -4.86
N ALA A 490 -32.31 -21.51 -5.22
CA ALA A 490 -31.97 -20.46 -4.29
C ALA A 490 -32.63 -19.14 -4.66
N ALA A 491 -32.90 -18.29 -3.66
CA ALA A 491 -33.41 -16.94 -3.83
C ALA A 491 -32.76 -15.98 -2.83
N VAL A 492 -32.75 -14.70 -3.19
CA VAL A 492 -32.22 -13.61 -2.33
C VAL A 492 -33.29 -12.52 -2.23
N VAL A 493 -33.44 -11.98 -1.05
CA VAL A 493 -34.28 -10.81 -0.77
C VAL A 493 -33.35 -9.71 -0.28
N GLU A 494 -33.28 -8.64 -1.07
CA GLU A 494 -32.51 -7.45 -0.70
C GLU A 494 -33.16 -6.74 0.50
N SER A 495 -32.34 -6.28 1.45
CA SER A 495 -32.81 -5.48 2.58
C SER A 495 -32.44 -4.01 2.32
N ALA A 496 -33.39 -3.10 2.55
CA ALA A 496 -33.17 -1.66 2.31
C ALA A 496 -32.05 -1.08 3.20
N ASP A 497 -31.86 -1.64 4.41
CA ASP A 497 -30.93 -1.10 5.42
C ASP A 497 -29.93 -2.17 5.96
N GLY A 498 -29.75 -3.30 5.26
CA GLY A 498 -28.89 -4.39 5.76
C GLY A 498 -28.38 -5.34 4.69
N PRO A 499 -27.57 -6.33 5.09
CA PRO A 499 -27.11 -7.37 4.16
C PRO A 499 -28.29 -8.23 3.67
N PRO A 500 -28.19 -8.80 2.45
CA PRO A 500 -29.27 -9.57 1.84
C PRO A 500 -29.61 -10.83 2.64
N LEU A 501 -30.86 -11.26 2.56
CA LEU A 501 -31.34 -12.54 3.10
C LEU A 501 -31.33 -13.58 1.98
N ALA A 502 -30.70 -14.73 2.22
CA ALA A 502 -30.62 -15.81 1.24
C ALA A 502 -31.41 -17.03 1.69
N TYR A 503 -32.05 -17.68 0.72
CA TYR A 503 -32.88 -18.89 0.91
C TYR A 503 -32.40 -19.97 -0.06
N ALA A 504 -32.32 -21.20 0.39
CA ALA A 504 -31.95 -22.35 -0.43
C ALA A 504 -32.85 -23.55 -0.21
N VAL A 505 -33.21 -24.20 -1.30
CA VAL A 505 -33.85 -25.52 -1.32
C VAL A 505 -32.79 -26.57 -1.54
N VAL A 506 -32.62 -27.51 -0.62
CA VAL A 506 -31.57 -28.54 -0.71
C VAL A 506 -32.20 -29.92 -0.86
N ARG A 507 -31.51 -30.84 -1.53
CA ARG A 507 -31.91 -32.24 -1.69
C ARG A 507 -30.69 -33.16 -1.54
N GLY A 508 -30.98 -34.38 -1.08
CA GLY A 508 -29.97 -35.44 -0.93
C GLY A 508 -29.91 -36.01 0.46
N PRO A 509 -29.27 -37.16 0.63
CA PRO A 509 -29.19 -37.87 1.90
C PRO A 509 -28.31 -37.16 2.94
N VAL A 510 -27.44 -36.24 2.50
CA VAL A 510 -26.59 -35.38 3.35
C VAL A 510 -26.84 -33.94 2.89
N ALA A 511 -27.92 -33.34 3.35
CA ALA A 511 -28.21 -31.95 3.04
C ALA A 511 -27.19 -31.00 3.71
N PRO A 512 -26.65 -29.97 2.99
CA PRO A 512 -25.79 -28.99 3.60
C PRO A 512 -26.56 -28.11 4.58
N THR A 513 -25.92 -27.66 5.62
CA THR A 513 -26.48 -26.65 6.52
C THR A 513 -26.37 -25.24 5.88
N GLY A 514 -27.24 -24.32 6.30
CA GLY A 514 -27.14 -22.92 5.84
C GLY A 514 -25.79 -22.28 6.19
N ALA A 515 -25.16 -22.71 7.29
CA ALA A 515 -23.83 -22.25 7.70
C ALA A 515 -22.73 -22.75 6.74
N GLU A 516 -22.80 -24.01 6.30
CA GLU A 516 -21.86 -24.57 5.30
C GLU A 516 -22.01 -23.88 3.96
N LEU A 517 -23.23 -23.64 3.49
CA LEU A 517 -23.51 -22.91 2.28
C LEU A 517 -22.98 -21.47 2.34
N ARG A 518 -23.18 -20.80 3.47
CA ARG A 518 -22.65 -19.46 3.69
C ARG A 518 -21.12 -19.45 3.76
N ALA A 519 -20.50 -20.46 4.35
CA ALA A 519 -19.05 -20.62 4.35
C ALA A 519 -18.50 -20.86 2.95
N ALA A 520 -19.23 -21.60 2.09
CA ALA A 520 -18.90 -21.76 0.68
C ALA A 520 -18.97 -20.42 -0.08
N LEU A 521 -20.01 -19.62 0.16
CA LEU A 521 -20.15 -18.27 -0.43
C LEU A 521 -18.99 -17.33 -0.08
N ARG A 522 -18.41 -17.44 1.11
CA ARG A 522 -17.25 -16.61 1.52
C ARG A 522 -16.02 -16.78 0.65
N ARG A 523 -15.87 -17.91 -0.01
CA ARG A 523 -14.76 -18.18 -0.93
C ARG A 523 -14.90 -17.45 -2.26
N HIS A 524 -16.12 -16.96 -2.58
CA HIS A 524 -16.48 -16.44 -3.89
C HIS A 524 -17.10 -15.04 -3.85
N LEU A 525 -17.55 -14.56 -2.67
CA LEU A 525 -18.24 -13.27 -2.52
C LEU A 525 -17.50 -12.32 -1.57
N ALA A 526 -17.51 -11.03 -1.92
CA ALA A 526 -17.02 -9.98 -1.04
C ALA A 526 -17.85 -9.90 0.26
N PRO A 527 -17.24 -9.54 1.41
CA PRO A 527 -17.92 -9.50 2.71
C PRO A 527 -19.23 -8.70 2.74
N GLY A 528 -19.31 -7.58 2.00
CA GLY A 528 -20.50 -6.73 1.90
C GLY A 528 -21.67 -7.32 1.10
N ARG A 529 -21.44 -8.40 0.34
CA ARG A 529 -22.46 -9.12 -0.44
C ARG A 529 -22.82 -10.49 0.16
N LEU A 530 -22.18 -10.86 1.26
CA LEU A 530 -22.52 -12.09 1.96
C LEU A 530 -23.89 -11.94 2.63
N PRO A 531 -24.82 -12.90 2.43
CA PRO A 531 -26.09 -12.87 3.13
C PRO A 531 -25.85 -13.01 4.63
N LEU A 532 -26.74 -12.39 5.42
CA LEU A 532 -26.70 -12.48 6.88
C LEU A 532 -26.74 -13.96 7.32
N ALA A 533 -27.61 -14.71 6.67
CA ALA A 533 -27.76 -16.16 6.82
C ALA A 533 -28.25 -16.77 5.51
N VAL A 534 -28.01 -18.07 5.32
CA VAL A 534 -28.68 -18.87 4.30
C VAL A 534 -29.73 -19.70 5.02
N THR A 535 -31.01 -19.37 4.81
CA THR A 535 -32.14 -20.09 5.38
C THR A 535 -32.54 -21.22 4.47
N LEU A 536 -32.58 -22.44 5.00
CA LEU A 536 -33.06 -23.59 4.24
C LEU A 536 -34.60 -23.62 4.28
N VAL A 537 -35.21 -23.82 3.11
CA VAL A 537 -36.67 -23.90 2.96
C VAL A 537 -37.03 -25.14 2.11
N ASP A 538 -38.21 -25.69 2.33
CA ASP A 538 -38.67 -26.88 1.60
C ASP A 538 -38.97 -26.53 0.13
N ARG A 539 -39.41 -25.30 -0.13
CA ARG A 539 -39.69 -24.74 -1.46
C ARG A 539 -39.67 -23.22 -1.43
N LEU A 540 -39.32 -22.61 -2.57
CA LEU A 540 -39.48 -21.16 -2.75
C LEU A 540 -40.90 -20.82 -3.17
N PRO A 541 -41.61 -19.94 -2.43
CA PRO A 541 -42.90 -19.42 -2.89
C PRO A 541 -42.71 -18.60 -4.16
N ARG A 542 -43.67 -18.66 -5.10
CA ARG A 542 -43.58 -17.99 -6.41
C ARG A 542 -44.74 -17.04 -6.64
N ARG A 543 -44.50 -15.95 -7.33
CA ARG A 543 -45.46 -15.02 -7.90
C ARG A 543 -46.12 -15.63 -9.16
N PRO A 544 -47.24 -15.06 -9.65
CA PRO A 544 -47.88 -15.55 -10.88
C PRO A 544 -47.00 -15.56 -12.12
N ASP A 545 -45.96 -14.73 -12.17
CA ASP A 545 -44.95 -14.65 -13.25
C ASP A 545 -43.84 -15.71 -13.14
N GLY A 546 -43.88 -16.56 -12.09
CA GLY A 546 -42.91 -17.61 -11.85
C GLY A 546 -41.68 -17.18 -11.06
N THR A 547 -41.50 -15.89 -10.73
CA THR A 547 -40.38 -15.38 -9.92
C THR A 547 -40.58 -15.73 -8.45
N PRO A 548 -39.50 -15.91 -7.65
CA PRO A 548 -39.61 -16.10 -6.20
C PRO A 548 -40.32 -14.93 -5.52
N ASP A 549 -41.30 -15.24 -4.66
CA ASP A 549 -42.04 -14.24 -3.90
C ASP A 549 -41.37 -13.97 -2.55
N GLY A 550 -40.52 -12.91 -2.53
CA GLY A 550 -39.74 -12.53 -1.35
C GLY A 550 -40.60 -12.18 -0.14
N ASP A 551 -41.85 -11.68 -0.37
CA ASP A 551 -42.75 -11.23 0.69
C ASP A 551 -43.36 -12.40 1.48
N ARG A 552 -43.29 -13.60 0.89
CA ARG A 552 -43.79 -14.85 1.50
C ARG A 552 -42.71 -15.73 2.09
N LEU A 553 -41.44 -15.27 2.08
CA LEU A 553 -40.34 -16.01 2.68
C LEU A 553 -40.21 -15.73 4.18
N PRO A 554 -39.79 -16.72 5.02
CA PRO A 554 -39.70 -16.55 6.47
C PRO A 554 -38.70 -15.43 6.83
N GLY A 555 -39.04 -14.47 7.66
CA GLY A 555 -38.13 -13.44 8.20
C GLY A 555 -38.21 -12.07 7.52
N ALA A 556 -39.12 -11.81 6.58
CA ALA A 556 -39.26 -10.55 5.87
C ALA A 556 -39.97 -9.40 6.65
N ALA A 557 -40.35 -9.59 7.91
CA ALA A 557 -41.04 -8.57 8.71
C ALA A 557 -40.17 -8.08 9.89
N PRO A 558 -40.14 -6.76 10.21
CA PRO A 558 -39.33 -6.21 11.30
C PRO A 558 -39.96 -6.53 12.65
N THR A 559 -39.25 -7.28 13.50
CA THR A 559 -39.62 -7.50 14.90
C THR A 559 -38.96 -6.45 15.82
N THR A 560 -39.76 -5.76 16.59
CA THR A 560 -39.35 -4.84 17.66
C THR A 560 -38.59 -5.58 18.76
N PRO A 561 -37.45 -5.12 19.28
CA PRO A 561 -36.64 -5.89 20.21
C PRO A 561 -37.23 -5.87 21.63
N ALA A 562 -37.46 -7.06 22.19
CA ALA A 562 -37.64 -7.28 23.61
C ALA A 562 -36.27 -7.15 24.34
N ARG A 563 -36.29 -6.63 25.59
CA ARG A 563 -35.07 -6.51 26.44
C ARG A 563 -34.51 -7.90 26.73
N THR A 564 -33.37 -8.20 26.12
CA THR A 564 -32.68 -9.50 26.24
C THR A 564 -31.53 -9.39 27.24
N GLY A 565 -31.19 -10.49 27.96
CA GLY A 565 -30.10 -10.58 28.91
C GLY A 565 -28.70 -10.53 28.22
N PRO A 566 -27.59 -10.40 28.98
CA PRO A 566 -26.22 -10.23 28.43
C PRO A 566 -25.83 -11.37 27.47
N LEU A 567 -26.20 -12.61 27.74
CA LEU A 567 -25.90 -13.75 26.88
C LEU A 567 -26.60 -13.68 25.52
N ASP A 568 -27.86 -13.25 25.52
CA ASP A 568 -28.61 -13.10 24.29
C ASP A 568 -28.13 -11.91 23.46
N ALA A 569 -27.72 -10.83 24.13
CA ALA A 569 -27.09 -9.69 23.47
C ALA A 569 -25.79 -10.09 22.77
N VAL A 570 -24.95 -10.91 23.43
CA VAL A 570 -23.72 -11.45 22.86
C VAL A 570 -24.01 -12.40 21.71
N ARG A 571 -24.91 -13.34 21.88
CA ARG A 571 -25.33 -14.30 20.83
C ARG A 571 -25.88 -13.59 19.59
N THR A 572 -26.68 -12.55 19.80
CA THR A 572 -27.20 -11.71 18.72
C THR A 572 -26.07 -11.00 17.98
N ALA A 573 -25.12 -10.39 18.70
CA ALA A 573 -23.99 -9.73 18.11
C ALA A 573 -23.05 -10.69 17.32
N PHE A 574 -22.87 -11.91 17.81
CA PHE A 574 -22.21 -13.00 17.07
C PHE A 574 -22.98 -13.33 15.79
N GLY A 575 -24.31 -13.50 15.90
CA GLY A 575 -25.17 -13.83 14.77
C GLY A 575 -25.10 -12.81 13.66
N GLU A 576 -25.09 -11.52 14.01
CA GLU A 576 -25.03 -10.40 13.07
C GLU A 576 -23.69 -10.30 12.32
N LEU A 577 -22.58 -10.69 12.94
CA LEU A 577 -21.26 -10.60 12.35
C LEU A 577 -20.78 -11.93 11.72
N LEU A 578 -21.17 -13.05 12.31
CA LEU A 578 -20.75 -14.37 11.86
C LEU A 578 -21.86 -15.11 11.09
N GLY A 579 -23.07 -14.53 11.03
CA GLY A 579 -24.19 -14.98 10.21
C GLY A 579 -24.89 -16.24 10.70
N ALA A 580 -24.67 -16.63 11.95
CA ALA A 580 -25.44 -17.64 12.62
C ALA A 580 -25.48 -17.32 14.12
N THR A 581 -26.64 -17.33 14.74
CA THR A 581 -26.74 -17.19 16.20
C THR A 581 -26.15 -18.45 16.83
N PRO A 582 -24.98 -18.39 17.47
CA PRO A 582 -24.30 -19.57 17.99
C PRO A 582 -25.05 -20.16 19.19
N SER A 583 -24.76 -21.43 19.50
CA SER A 583 -25.05 -21.95 20.85
C SER A 583 -24.25 -21.11 21.87
N ALA A 584 -24.64 -21.17 23.13
CA ALA A 584 -23.92 -20.44 24.19
C ALA A 584 -22.41 -20.78 24.25
N ASP A 585 -22.03 -21.97 23.79
CA ASP A 585 -20.68 -22.50 23.81
C ASP A 585 -20.06 -22.63 22.39
N GLY A 586 -20.66 -22.01 21.38
CA GLY A 586 -20.13 -21.98 20.01
C GLY A 586 -18.81 -21.20 19.92
N ASP A 587 -17.73 -21.83 19.42
CA ASP A 587 -16.41 -21.24 19.33
C ASP A 587 -16.36 -20.19 18.22
N PHE A 588 -15.81 -19.02 18.56
CA PHE A 588 -15.70 -17.85 17.65
C PHE A 588 -14.96 -18.18 16.34
N PHE A 589 -13.86 -18.92 16.42
CA PHE A 589 -13.08 -19.27 15.23
C PHE A 589 -13.75 -20.36 14.40
N ALA A 590 -14.36 -21.35 15.06
CA ALA A 590 -15.13 -22.40 14.37
C ALA A 590 -16.32 -21.82 13.59
N LEU A 591 -16.88 -20.70 14.06
CA LEU A 591 -17.94 -19.94 13.39
C LEU A 591 -17.41 -19.02 12.29
N GLY A 592 -16.11 -19.02 12.04
CA GLY A 592 -15.44 -18.23 11.00
C GLY A 592 -15.05 -16.82 11.45
N GLY A 593 -14.94 -16.60 12.76
CA GLY A 593 -14.38 -15.37 13.32
C GLY A 593 -12.88 -15.24 13.04
N HIS A 594 -12.39 -14.04 12.87
CA HIS A 594 -10.98 -13.67 12.74
C HIS A 594 -10.74 -12.31 13.41
N SER A 595 -9.48 -11.87 13.50
CA SER A 595 -9.09 -10.69 14.29
C SER A 595 -9.91 -9.43 13.97
N LEU A 596 -10.20 -9.16 12.70
CA LEU A 596 -11.01 -7.99 12.31
C LEU A 596 -12.47 -8.12 12.78
N VAL A 597 -13.05 -9.32 12.65
CA VAL A 597 -14.41 -9.60 13.14
C VAL A 597 -14.46 -9.55 14.66
N ALA A 598 -13.39 -9.94 15.36
CA ALA A 598 -13.29 -9.81 16.81
C ALA A 598 -13.34 -8.34 17.26
N VAL A 599 -12.65 -7.44 16.56
CA VAL A 599 -12.70 -6.00 16.83
C VAL A 599 -14.10 -5.45 16.56
N GLN A 600 -14.74 -5.84 15.45
CA GLN A 600 -16.09 -5.41 15.11
C GLN A 600 -17.14 -5.94 16.12
N LEU A 601 -16.95 -7.16 16.60
CA LEU A 601 -17.81 -7.76 17.64
C LEU A 601 -17.68 -7.02 18.98
N ALA A 602 -16.44 -6.73 19.37
CA ALA A 602 -16.15 -5.94 20.57
C ALA A 602 -16.80 -4.54 20.48
N GLU A 603 -16.68 -3.86 19.34
CA GLU A 603 -17.29 -2.55 19.10
C GLU A 603 -18.81 -2.58 19.21
N ARG A 604 -19.46 -3.58 18.58
CA ARG A 604 -20.92 -3.76 18.66
C ARG A 604 -21.40 -4.04 20.06
N LEU A 605 -20.70 -4.92 20.79
CA LEU A 605 -21.01 -5.22 22.17
C LEU A 605 -20.81 -4.00 23.07
N ARG A 606 -19.77 -3.24 22.86
CA ARG A 606 -19.48 -1.98 23.55
C ARG A 606 -20.60 -0.95 23.35
N THR A 607 -21.03 -0.78 22.10
CA THR A 607 -22.14 0.13 21.75
C THR A 607 -23.47 -0.31 22.40
N ARG A 608 -23.73 -1.62 22.52
CA ARG A 608 -24.98 -2.17 23.09
C ARG A 608 -25.00 -2.21 24.60
N THR A 609 -23.87 -2.49 25.21
CA THR A 609 -23.78 -2.69 26.68
C THR A 609 -23.24 -1.48 27.41
N GLY A 610 -22.57 -0.56 26.72
CA GLY A 610 -21.85 0.57 27.33
C GLY A 610 -20.69 0.13 28.20
N LEU A 611 -20.24 -1.15 28.09
CA LEU A 611 -19.12 -1.72 28.85
C LEU A 611 -17.88 -1.80 27.96
N PRO A 612 -16.68 -1.56 28.52
CA PRO A 612 -15.45 -1.66 27.77
C PRO A 612 -15.21 -3.11 27.32
N LEU A 613 -15.01 -3.34 26.03
CA LEU A 613 -14.68 -4.64 25.47
C LEU A 613 -13.70 -4.43 24.31
N THR A 614 -12.67 -5.25 24.20
CA THR A 614 -11.67 -5.20 23.15
C THR A 614 -11.77 -6.40 22.21
N GLY A 615 -11.20 -6.29 21.00
CA GLY A 615 -11.10 -7.44 20.10
C GLY A 615 -10.33 -8.61 20.73
N LEU A 616 -9.36 -8.31 21.59
CA LEU A 616 -8.60 -9.33 22.31
C LEU A 616 -9.48 -10.12 23.29
N ASP A 617 -10.38 -9.46 24.03
CA ASP A 617 -11.35 -10.13 24.90
C ASP A 617 -12.19 -11.14 24.10
N VAL A 618 -12.57 -10.82 22.89
CA VAL A 618 -13.33 -11.72 22.01
C VAL A 618 -12.48 -12.93 21.58
N LEU A 619 -11.21 -12.70 21.29
CA LEU A 619 -10.27 -13.75 20.88
C LEU A 619 -9.91 -14.68 22.05
N GLU A 620 -9.87 -14.17 23.27
CA GLU A 620 -9.60 -14.95 24.49
C GLU A 620 -10.85 -15.68 25.00
N GLN A 621 -12.00 -14.99 25.04
CA GLN A 621 -13.25 -15.53 25.57
C GLN A 621 -14.08 -16.29 24.53
N ARG A 622 -13.60 -16.58 23.40
CA ARG A 622 -14.00 -17.36 22.22
C ARG A 622 -15.46 -17.83 22.10
N THR A 623 -16.25 -17.84 23.18
CA THR A 623 -17.65 -18.30 23.21
C THR A 623 -18.59 -17.21 23.71
N PRO A 624 -19.86 -17.20 23.28
CA PRO A 624 -20.84 -16.24 23.77
C PRO A 624 -21.04 -16.29 25.29
N ARG A 625 -20.96 -17.48 25.90
CA ARG A 625 -21.08 -17.67 27.36
C ARG A 625 -19.92 -17.00 28.10
N ALA A 626 -18.70 -17.25 27.66
CA ALA A 626 -17.50 -16.68 28.28
C ALA A 626 -17.48 -15.13 28.14
N LEU A 627 -17.83 -14.61 26.97
CA LEU A 627 -17.97 -13.18 26.73
C LEU A 627 -19.09 -12.52 27.54
N ALA A 628 -20.24 -13.19 27.67
CA ALA A 628 -21.33 -12.71 28.52
C ALA A 628 -20.98 -12.71 30.01
N ALA A 629 -20.21 -13.71 30.48
CA ALA A 629 -19.68 -13.75 31.84
C ALA A 629 -18.69 -12.60 32.10
N LEU A 630 -17.77 -12.32 31.13
CA LEU A 630 -16.86 -11.18 31.21
C LEU A 630 -17.62 -9.84 31.26
N LEU A 631 -18.66 -9.67 30.44
CA LEU A 631 -19.50 -8.48 30.47
C LEU A 631 -20.26 -8.33 31.79
N ALA A 632 -20.77 -9.42 32.37
CA ALA A 632 -21.42 -9.40 33.69
C ALA A 632 -20.41 -8.98 34.79
N THR A 633 -19.20 -9.51 34.79
CA THR A 633 -18.12 -9.10 35.71
C THR A 633 -17.81 -7.61 35.58
N ARG A 634 -17.67 -7.11 34.37
CA ARG A 634 -17.41 -5.67 34.12
C ARG A 634 -18.57 -4.75 34.49
N GLU A 635 -19.82 -5.26 34.36
CA GLU A 635 -21.02 -4.53 34.83
C GLU A 635 -21.06 -4.46 36.37
N ASP A 636 -20.69 -5.55 37.06
CA ASP A 636 -20.61 -5.59 38.53
C ASP A 636 -19.44 -4.70 39.01
N GLU A 637 -18.28 -4.71 38.35
CA GLU A 637 -17.17 -3.78 38.62
C GLU A 637 -17.58 -2.32 38.41
N ARG A 638 -18.33 -2.02 37.35
CA ARG A 638 -18.88 -0.69 37.09
C ARG A 638 -19.88 -0.23 38.17
N ARG A 639 -20.69 -1.14 38.68
CA ARG A 639 -21.65 -0.86 39.79
C ARG A 639 -20.93 -0.71 41.13
N ALA A 640 -19.83 -1.42 41.35
CA ALA A 640 -19.01 -1.35 42.55
C ALA A 640 -18.05 -0.17 42.58
N ALA A 641 -17.75 0.45 41.43
CA ALA A 641 -16.88 1.60 41.33
C ALA A 641 -17.60 2.86 41.83
N PRO A 642 -17.05 3.58 42.84
CA PRO A 642 -17.62 4.87 43.26
C PRO A 642 -17.58 5.84 42.08
N ALA A 643 -18.64 6.64 41.95
CA ALA A 643 -18.80 7.63 40.90
C ALA A 643 -17.54 8.48 40.77
N ARG A 644 -16.88 8.39 39.62
CA ARG A 644 -15.69 9.20 39.31
C ARG A 644 -16.15 10.64 39.15
N THR A 645 -15.98 11.45 40.16
CA THR A 645 -16.01 12.89 40.04
C THR A 645 -14.80 13.29 39.19
N GLY A 646 -15.10 14.02 38.09
CA GLY A 646 -14.06 14.55 37.20
C GLY A 646 -12.97 15.24 38.00
N ALA A 647 -11.74 14.83 37.76
CA ALA A 647 -10.59 15.47 38.39
C ALA A 647 -10.52 16.94 37.94
N ARG A 648 -10.73 17.83 38.90
CA ARG A 648 -10.45 19.26 38.73
C ARG A 648 -8.96 19.45 38.49
N PRO A 649 -8.51 20.28 37.54
CA PRO A 649 -7.10 20.65 37.41
C PRO A 649 -6.66 21.32 38.72
N GLY A 650 -5.67 20.70 39.40
CA GLY A 650 -5.10 21.27 40.62
C GLY A 650 -4.95 20.32 41.81
N ALA A 651 -5.29 19.05 41.72
CA ALA A 651 -4.98 18.08 42.77
C ALA A 651 -3.47 17.84 42.84
N ARG A 652 -2.85 18.14 44.03
CA ARG A 652 -1.44 17.81 44.32
C ARG A 652 -1.24 16.31 44.08
N SER A 653 -0.23 15.97 43.22
CA SER A 653 0.20 14.60 42.97
C SER A 653 0.55 13.92 44.30
N ARG A 654 0.34 12.60 44.40
CA ARG A 654 0.85 11.81 45.53
C ARG A 654 2.38 11.85 45.50
N ALA A 655 3.04 11.96 46.63
CA ALA A 655 4.51 11.93 46.73
C ALA A 655 5.06 10.64 46.06
N GLY A 656 6.06 10.77 45.18
CA GLY A 656 6.66 9.67 44.44
C GLY A 656 6.04 9.37 43.07
N THR A 657 5.18 10.26 42.53
CA THR A 657 4.53 10.05 41.21
C THR A 657 5.52 10.14 40.07
N VAL A 658 5.48 9.12 39.18
CA VAL A 658 6.29 9.03 37.95
C VAL A 658 5.42 9.33 36.75
N LEU A 659 5.79 10.34 35.93
CA LEU A 659 5.23 10.50 34.61
C LEU A 659 5.81 9.45 33.65
N LEU A 660 4.98 8.67 33.00
CA LEU A 660 5.37 7.73 31.96
C LEU A 660 4.70 8.11 30.64
N THR A 661 5.49 8.48 29.64
CA THR A 661 4.98 8.66 28.27
C THR A 661 5.15 7.35 27.49
N GLY A 662 4.20 7.07 26.59
CA GLY A 662 4.23 5.84 25.82
C GLY A 662 3.82 4.58 26.60
N ALA A 663 3.06 4.72 27.68
CA ALA A 663 2.64 3.65 28.59
C ALA A 663 1.90 2.48 27.89
N THR A 664 1.32 2.70 26.70
CA THR A 664 0.62 1.70 25.88
C THR A 664 1.49 1.14 24.74
N GLY A 665 2.76 1.57 24.66
CA GLY A 665 3.77 1.06 23.72
C GLY A 665 4.41 -0.26 24.20
N GLY A 666 5.24 -0.89 23.33
CA GLY A 666 5.92 -2.14 23.68
C GLY A 666 6.80 -2.05 24.93
N VAL A 667 7.65 -1.02 24.99
CA VAL A 667 8.52 -0.75 26.15
C VAL A 667 7.72 -0.16 27.31
N GLY A 668 6.92 0.88 27.03
CA GLY A 668 6.22 1.60 28.11
C GLY A 668 5.19 0.74 28.85
N ALA A 669 4.57 -0.24 28.21
CA ALA A 669 3.66 -1.17 28.89
C ALA A 669 4.39 -2.06 29.92
N ALA A 670 5.59 -2.53 29.59
CA ALA A 670 6.42 -3.27 30.55
C ALA A 670 6.87 -2.38 31.71
N VAL A 671 7.24 -1.12 31.43
CA VAL A 671 7.62 -0.13 32.47
C VAL A 671 6.45 0.20 33.38
N LEU A 672 5.25 0.36 32.81
CA LEU A 672 4.03 0.59 33.61
C LEU A 672 3.79 -0.57 34.58
N GLN A 673 3.83 -1.80 34.09
CA GLN A 673 3.65 -3.00 34.93
C GLN A 673 4.69 -3.06 36.05
N GLU A 674 5.96 -2.80 35.77
CA GLU A 674 7.03 -2.83 36.75
C GLU A 674 6.88 -1.74 37.84
N LEU A 675 6.58 -0.50 37.44
CA LEU A 675 6.35 0.61 38.39
C LEU A 675 5.14 0.33 39.27
N MET A 676 4.08 -0.22 38.72
CA MET A 676 2.88 -0.57 39.48
C MET A 676 3.13 -1.76 40.42
N ALA A 677 3.90 -2.76 40.01
CA ALA A 677 4.31 -3.88 40.85
C ALA A 677 5.16 -3.39 42.03
N GLN A 678 5.97 -2.34 41.86
CA GLN A 678 6.70 -1.67 42.90
C GLN A 678 5.85 -0.73 43.79
N GLY A 679 4.54 -0.62 43.52
CA GLY A 679 3.60 0.24 44.23
C GLY A 679 3.82 1.75 44.00
N ARG A 680 4.53 2.14 42.93
CA ARG A 680 4.77 3.53 42.59
C ARG A 680 3.55 4.14 41.93
N PRO A 681 3.11 5.35 42.31
CA PRO A 681 2.08 6.08 41.59
C PRO A 681 2.59 6.47 40.20
N VAL A 682 1.83 6.13 39.18
CA VAL A 682 2.16 6.46 37.76
C VAL A 682 1.13 7.40 37.18
N ARG A 683 1.61 8.49 36.59
CA ARG A 683 0.84 9.31 35.66
C ARG A 683 1.18 8.87 34.23
N ALA A 684 0.24 8.22 33.55
CA ALA A 684 0.44 7.70 32.20
C ALA A 684 -0.09 8.70 31.17
N LEU A 685 0.80 9.28 30.37
CA LEU A 685 0.38 10.06 29.18
C LEU A 685 0.12 9.11 28.04
N VAL A 686 -1.09 9.10 27.54
CA VAL A 686 -1.54 8.20 26.47
C VAL A 686 -2.44 8.94 25.50
N ARG A 687 -2.48 8.47 24.26
CA ARG A 687 -3.39 9.02 23.26
C ARG A 687 -4.84 8.73 23.62
N PRO A 688 -5.79 9.61 23.26
CA PRO A 688 -7.21 9.46 23.63
C PRO A 688 -7.79 8.09 23.31
N GLU A 689 -7.44 7.53 22.14
CA GLU A 689 -7.90 6.20 21.72
C GLU A 689 -7.37 5.04 22.58
N SER A 690 -6.34 5.28 23.40
CA SER A 690 -5.73 4.29 24.29
C SER A 690 -6.06 4.50 25.77
N ALA A 691 -6.75 5.60 26.13
CA ALA A 691 -7.00 5.99 27.53
C ALA A 691 -7.90 4.99 28.29
N HIS A 692 -8.64 4.16 27.59
CA HIS A 692 -9.54 3.15 28.14
C HIS A 692 -8.92 1.77 28.33
N LEU A 693 -7.65 1.56 27.98
CA LEU A 693 -7.04 0.25 28.02
C LEU A 693 -6.91 -0.29 29.45
N PRO A 694 -7.26 -1.57 29.72
CA PRO A 694 -7.19 -2.18 31.04
C PRO A 694 -5.79 -2.13 31.68
N ALA A 695 -4.74 -2.16 30.86
CA ALA A 695 -3.36 -2.06 31.32
C ALA A 695 -3.06 -0.76 32.09
N LEU A 696 -3.90 0.27 31.97
CA LEU A 696 -3.77 1.56 32.67
C LEU A 696 -4.53 1.59 34.01
N HIS A 697 -5.22 0.51 34.40
CA HIS A 697 -5.94 0.48 35.66
C HIS A 697 -4.98 0.66 36.85
N GLY A 698 -5.26 1.67 37.67
CA GLY A 698 -4.41 2.05 38.82
C GLY A 698 -3.41 3.18 38.54
N ALA A 699 -3.21 3.56 37.28
CA ALA A 699 -2.46 4.76 36.90
C ALA A 699 -3.39 6.00 36.79
N GLU A 700 -2.83 7.18 37.05
CA GLU A 700 -3.47 8.46 36.68
C GLU A 700 -3.33 8.63 35.16
N VAL A 701 -4.43 8.53 34.44
CA VAL A 701 -4.42 8.66 32.97
C VAL A 701 -4.54 10.13 32.58
N VAL A 702 -3.61 10.60 31.75
CA VAL A 702 -3.62 11.91 31.10
C VAL A 702 -3.70 11.69 29.59
N GLU A 703 -4.74 12.23 28.97
CA GLU A 703 -4.90 12.16 27.52
C GLU A 703 -4.07 13.24 26.84
N GLY A 704 -3.34 12.84 25.78
CA GLY A 704 -2.49 13.70 24.97
C GLY A 704 -1.56 12.87 24.08
N ASP A 705 -0.96 13.50 23.10
CA ASP A 705 0.06 12.91 22.24
C ASP A 705 1.34 13.75 22.19
N LEU A 706 2.35 13.29 21.42
CA LEU A 706 3.63 14.00 21.30
C LEU A 706 3.51 15.34 20.56
N GLY A 707 2.44 15.57 19.81
CA GLY A 707 2.15 16.84 19.13
C GLY A 707 1.47 17.88 20.02
N ASP A 708 0.84 17.48 21.14
CA ASP A 708 0.24 18.39 22.12
C ASP A 708 1.30 18.93 23.10
N LEU A 709 2.07 19.91 22.64
CA LEU A 709 3.19 20.46 23.41
C LEU A 709 2.76 21.09 24.74
N ASP A 710 1.58 21.69 24.80
CA ASP A 710 1.05 22.27 26.05
C ASP A 710 0.53 21.19 26.99
N GLY A 711 -0.08 20.13 26.46
CA GLY A 711 -0.43 18.93 27.21
C GLY A 711 0.79 18.27 27.84
N LEU A 712 1.89 18.17 27.08
CA LEU A 712 3.17 17.63 27.59
C LEU A 712 3.72 18.46 28.75
N ARG A 713 3.74 19.80 28.66
CA ARG A 713 4.16 20.68 29.74
C ARG A 713 3.30 20.49 31.01
N ARG A 714 1.98 20.41 30.83
CA ARG A 714 1.04 20.16 31.94
C ARG A 714 1.23 18.77 32.57
N ALA A 715 1.50 17.74 31.73
CA ALA A 715 1.66 16.39 32.22
C ALA A 715 2.86 16.22 33.17
N VAL A 716 3.92 17.00 32.97
CA VAL A 716 5.13 17.02 33.82
C VAL A 716 4.92 17.78 35.14
N GLU A 717 3.89 18.64 35.24
CA GLU A 717 3.69 19.43 36.45
C GLU A 717 3.33 18.59 37.66
N GLY A 718 4.07 18.79 38.77
CA GLY A 718 3.83 18.13 40.04
C GLY A 718 4.19 16.64 40.12
N VAL A 719 4.95 16.08 39.16
CA VAL A 719 5.51 14.74 39.24
C VAL A 719 6.90 14.75 39.83
N ASP A 720 7.29 13.66 40.49
CA ASP A 720 8.57 13.52 41.16
C ASP A 720 9.64 12.92 40.22
N ALA A 721 9.25 12.26 39.17
CA ALA A 721 10.16 11.71 38.16
C ALA A 721 9.48 11.61 36.78
N VAL A 722 10.29 11.55 35.74
CA VAL A 722 9.82 11.37 34.34
C VAL A 722 10.51 10.18 33.69
N ILE A 723 9.74 9.28 33.04
CA ILE A 723 10.24 8.28 32.10
C ILE A 723 9.61 8.58 30.74
N HIS A 724 10.44 9.03 29.81
CA HIS A 724 10.02 9.31 28.45
C HIS A 724 10.36 8.13 27.52
N ALA A 725 9.37 7.26 27.25
CA ALA A 725 9.49 6.08 26.41
C ALA A 725 8.69 6.17 25.09
N ALA A 726 7.96 7.27 24.88
CA ALA A 726 7.23 7.50 23.65
C ALA A 726 8.16 7.99 22.52
N CYS A 727 7.93 7.55 21.28
CA CYS A 727 8.51 8.14 20.09
C CYS A 727 7.64 7.83 18.86
N THR A 728 7.81 8.63 17.80
CA THR A 728 7.07 8.47 16.54
C THR A 728 7.75 7.52 15.55
N PHE A 729 9.04 7.22 15.72
CA PHE A 729 9.93 6.47 14.82
C PHE A 729 10.19 7.12 13.47
N THR A 730 9.29 7.94 12.95
CA THR A 730 9.36 8.54 11.60
C THR A 730 9.27 10.06 11.61
N GLU A 731 8.58 10.65 12.58
CA GLU A 731 8.35 12.10 12.66
C GLU A 731 9.31 12.74 13.67
N HIS A 732 10.61 12.74 13.37
CA HIS A 732 11.66 13.15 14.30
C HIS A 732 11.53 14.59 14.80
N ALA A 733 10.95 15.49 13.98
CA ALA A 733 10.67 16.86 14.42
C ALA A 733 9.64 16.92 15.58
N VAL A 734 8.66 16.01 15.57
CA VAL A 734 7.68 15.87 16.67
C VAL A 734 8.38 15.36 17.93
N ASP A 735 9.25 14.36 17.82
CA ASP A 735 10.01 13.81 18.95
C ASP A 735 10.89 14.88 19.62
N LEU A 736 11.58 15.71 18.81
CA LEU A 736 12.40 16.82 19.32
C LEU A 736 11.57 17.92 19.97
N ALA A 737 10.42 18.26 19.39
CA ALA A 737 9.51 19.27 19.96
C ALA A 737 8.91 18.76 21.28
N ALA A 738 8.52 17.50 21.35
CA ALA A 738 8.01 16.85 22.55
C ALA A 738 9.07 16.81 23.66
N MET A 739 10.32 16.47 23.34
CA MET A 739 11.41 16.49 24.31
C MET A 739 11.62 17.90 24.88
N ARG A 740 11.62 18.94 24.04
CA ARG A 740 11.71 20.34 24.51
C ARG A 740 10.54 20.70 25.42
N ALA A 741 9.32 20.33 25.06
CA ALA A 741 8.13 20.62 25.87
C ALA A 741 8.19 19.92 27.25
N LEU A 742 8.64 18.67 27.31
CA LEU A 742 8.81 17.92 28.55
C LEU A 742 9.89 18.54 29.44
N VAL A 743 11.06 18.89 28.89
CA VAL A 743 12.14 19.52 29.71
C VAL A 743 11.76 20.95 30.10
N ASP A 744 10.96 21.69 29.33
CA ASP A 744 10.44 23.00 29.71
C ASP A 744 9.53 22.91 30.93
N GLY A 745 8.71 21.89 31.06
CA GLY A 745 7.87 21.62 32.23
C GLY A 745 8.59 21.02 33.43
N TRP A 746 9.74 20.39 33.20
CA TRP A 746 10.50 19.69 34.24
C TRP A 746 11.06 20.64 35.31
N ARG A 747 10.75 20.39 36.61
CA ARG A 747 11.10 21.26 37.72
C ARG A 747 11.92 20.58 38.83
N GLY A 748 12.29 19.32 38.65
CA GLY A 748 13.08 18.53 39.60
C GLY A 748 12.86 17.04 39.49
N GLY A 749 13.61 16.25 40.27
CA GLY A 749 13.60 14.79 40.25
C GLY A 749 14.29 14.19 39.00
N PRO A 750 14.40 12.87 38.96
CA PRO A 750 15.04 12.18 37.83
C PRO A 750 14.23 12.29 36.56
N PHE A 751 14.90 12.60 35.44
CA PHE A 751 14.33 12.47 34.10
C PHE A 751 15.08 11.39 33.33
N VAL A 752 14.38 10.34 32.95
CA VAL A 752 14.90 9.16 32.21
C VAL A 752 14.37 9.15 30.82
N PHE A 753 15.24 9.15 29.83
CA PHE A 753 14.90 9.07 28.42
C PHE A 753 15.29 7.69 27.86
N VAL A 754 14.33 7.01 27.20
CA VAL A 754 14.58 5.78 26.46
C VAL A 754 15.16 6.13 25.10
N SER A 755 16.49 6.06 25.02
CA SER A 755 17.27 6.30 23.83
C SER A 755 17.55 4.97 23.07
N SER A 756 18.42 5.01 22.09
CA SER A 756 18.81 3.85 21.27
C SER A 756 20.33 3.75 21.16
N ILE A 757 20.86 2.53 21.04
CA ILE A 757 22.26 2.32 20.66
C ILE A 757 22.60 2.94 19.28
N ASP A 758 21.61 3.20 18.42
CA ASP A 758 21.81 3.90 17.15
C ASP A 758 22.34 5.33 17.33
N ALA A 759 22.17 5.92 18.52
CA ALA A 759 22.77 7.21 18.89
C ALA A 759 24.30 7.17 18.95
N TYR A 760 24.93 5.98 19.04
CA TYR A 760 26.38 5.85 18.93
C TYR A 760 26.89 6.05 17.49
N GLY A 761 26.04 5.87 16.50
CA GLY A 761 26.44 5.91 15.11
C GLY A 761 27.33 4.71 14.72
N ARG A 762 28.48 5.02 14.11
CA ARG A 762 29.52 4.02 13.80
C ARG A 762 30.63 4.11 14.85
N PRO A 763 30.62 3.27 15.91
CA PRO A 763 31.69 3.24 16.89
C PRO A 763 33.05 2.87 16.26
N ALA A 764 34.13 3.47 16.75
CA ALA A 764 35.47 3.21 16.22
C ALA A 764 36.03 1.84 16.60
N GLY A 765 35.47 1.17 17.60
CA GLY A 765 35.87 -0.15 18.08
C GLY A 765 34.69 -1.11 18.19
N THR A 766 34.99 -2.39 18.36
CA THR A 766 33.97 -3.45 18.49
C THR A 766 33.36 -3.50 19.89
N ASP A 767 34.00 -2.94 20.90
CA ASP A 767 33.60 -2.92 22.32
C ASP A 767 33.22 -1.49 22.71
N VAL A 768 31.91 -1.24 22.87
CA VAL A 768 31.35 0.10 23.06
C VAL A 768 31.01 0.31 24.54
N ALA A 769 31.75 1.17 25.20
CA ALA A 769 31.53 1.51 26.61
C ALA A 769 30.35 2.46 26.80
N GLU A 770 29.74 2.45 27.99
CA GLU A 770 28.67 3.37 28.37
C GLU A 770 29.13 4.83 28.30
N GLY A 771 28.35 5.67 27.64
CA GLY A 771 28.68 7.08 27.42
C GLY A 771 29.94 7.32 26.59
N GLY A 772 30.43 6.29 25.88
CA GLY A 772 31.54 6.40 24.96
C GLY A 772 31.31 7.38 23.83
N PRO A 773 32.36 7.74 23.05
CA PRO A 773 32.25 8.72 21.99
C PRO A 773 31.23 8.26 20.92
N THR A 774 30.42 9.20 20.46
CA THR A 774 29.48 8.98 19.37
C THR A 774 30.14 9.27 18.03
N GLY A 775 30.02 8.33 17.09
CA GLY A 775 30.33 8.58 15.68
C GLY A 775 29.16 9.31 15.01
N GLU A 776 29.27 9.45 13.68
CA GLU A 776 28.16 9.97 12.88
C GLU A 776 27.01 8.97 12.88
N PRO A 777 25.78 9.34 13.30
CA PRO A 777 24.64 8.44 13.29
C PRO A 777 24.37 7.89 11.90
N VAL A 778 24.09 6.59 11.81
CA VAL A 778 23.85 5.90 10.55
C VAL A 778 22.42 6.14 10.04
N THR A 779 21.49 6.44 10.96
CA THR A 779 20.07 6.60 10.65
C THR A 779 19.53 7.93 11.18
N PRO A 780 18.52 8.53 10.50
CA PRO A 780 17.81 9.71 11.03
C PRO A 780 17.22 9.49 12.42
N TYR A 781 16.77 8.26 12.71
CA TYR A 781 16.29 7.87 14.02
C TYR A 781 17.40 7.96 15.09
N GLY A 782 18.59 7.42 14.80
CA GLY A 782 19.75 7.54 15.69
C GLY A 782 20.15 9.00 15.95
N GLN A 783 20.10 9.85 14.91
CA GLN A 783 20.36 11.28 15.02
C GLN A 783 19.32 11.96 15.93
N ALA A 784 18.02 11.67 15.72
CA ALA A 784 16.96 12.24 16.56
C ALA A 784 17.09 11.83 18.03
N LYS A 785 17.47 10.57 18.30
CA LYS A 785 17.74 10.10 19.66
C LYS A 785 18.91 10.85 20.30
N LEU A 786 20.00 11.04 19.56
CA LEU A 786 21.17 11.80 20.01
C LEU A 786 20.82 13.28 20.29
N ASP A 787 20.01 13.90 19.47
CA ASP A 787 19.58 15.28 19.64
C ASP A 787 18.61 15.44 20.83
N CYS A 788 17.73 14.46 21.06
CA CYS A 788 16.91 14.40 22.29
C CYS A 788 17.77 14.26 23.55
N GLU A 789 18.83 13.43 23.54
CA GLU A 789 19.79 13.33 24.63
C GLU A 789 20.44 14.70 24.92
N ARG A 790 20.93 15.41 23.90
CA ARG A 790 21.51 16.74 24.01
C ARG A 790 20.53 17.73 24.67
N ILE A 791 19.29 17.80 24.18
CA ILE A 791 18.25 18.67 24.75
C ILE A 791 18.05 18.34 26.25
N LEU A 792 18.00 17.06 26.62
CA LEU A 792 17.80 16.62 28.00
C LEU A 792 18.98 17.00 28.90
N PHE A 793 20.22 16.71 28.47
CA PHE A 793 21.39 17.01 29.26
C PHE A 793 21.69 18.52 29.36
N ASP A 794 21.45 19.28 28.33
CA ASP A 794 21.51 20.75 28.35
C ASP A 794 20.52 21.32 29.37
N ALA A 795 19.31 20.79 29.41
CA ALA A 795 18.31 21.18 30.41
C ALA A 795 18.75 20.78 31.83
N ALA A 796 19.34 19.59 32.03
CA ALA A 796 19.86 19.16 33.32
C ALA A 796 21.02 20.04 33.82
N ALA A 797 21.89 20.51 32.93
CA ALA A 797 22.99 21.42 33.25
C ALA A 797 22.51 22.78 33.80
N THR A 798 21.25 23.14 33.54
CA THR A 798 20.62 24.34 34.16
C THR A 798 20.12 24.12 35.61
N GLY A 799 20.37 22.96 36.22
CA GLY A 799 19.98 22.62 37.58
C GLY A 799 18.54 22.12 37.75
N ARG A 800 17.87 21.65 36.69
CA ARG A 800 16.49 21.15 36.75
C ARG A 800 16.35 19.78 37.44
N GLY A 801 17.40 18.96 37.43
CA GLY A 801 17.43 17.65 38.08
C GLY A 801 18.42 16.68 37.41
N PRO A 802 18.60 15.47 37.92
CA PRO A 802 19.46 14.48 37.30
C PRO A 802 18.80 13.89 36.04
N ALA A 803 19.54 13.91 34.92
CA ALA A 803 19.12 13.34 33.65
C ALA A 803 19.78 11.97 33.42
N THR A 804 19.06 11.04 32.85
CA THR A 804 19.63 9.73 32.44
C THR A 804 19.11 9.41 31.03
N ALA A 805 20.03 9.08 30.12
CA ALA A 805 19.65 8.49 28.82
C ALA A 805 20.01 7.01 28.82
N VAL A 806 19.01 6.16 28.58
CA VAL A 806 19.16 4.70 28.53
C VAL A 806 19.15 4.27 27.06
N ARG A 807 20.31 3.94 26.51
CA ARG A 807 20.48 3.46 25.16
C ARG A 807 20.14 1.97 25.08
N ALA A 808 18.95 1.67 24.56
CA ALA A 808 18.49 0.31 24.37
C ALA A 808 18.81 -0.19 22.96
N PRO A 809 19.22 -1.45 22.79
CA PRO A 809 19.31 -2.14 21.51
C PRO A 809 17.92 -2.62 21.06
N ILE A 810 17.85 -3.65 20.22
CA ILE A 810 16.58 -4.30 19.87
C ILE A 810 15.92 -4.82 21.15
N VAL A 811 14.68 -4.39 21.38
CA VAL A 811 13.91 -4.80 22.56
C VAL A 811 13.02 -6.00 22.17
N TRP A 812 13.22 -7.12 22.82
CA TRP A 812 12.41 -8.33 22.65
C TRP A 812 11.55 -8.58 23.88
N GLY A 813 10.34 -9.09 23.66
CA GLY A 813 9.42 -9.38 24.77
C GLY A 813 8.06 -9.88 24.33
N PRO A 814 7.24 -10.36 25.27
CA PRO A 814 5.94 -10.97 24.97
C PRO A 814 4.85 -9.98 24.55
N GLN A 815 5.11 -8.66 24.70
CA GLN A 815 4.13 -7.62 24.34
C GLN A 815 3.83 -7.64 22.85
N GLN A 816 2.55 -7.55 22.46
CA GLN A 816 2.07 -7.65 21.07
C GLN A 816 2.85 -6.72 20.11
N ARG A 817 3.07 -5.48 20.52
CA ARG A 817 3.82 -4.51 19.70
C ARG A 817 5.30 -4.84 19.52
N LEU A 818 5.91 -5.61 20.43
CA LEU A 818 7.29 -6.09 20.29
C LEU A 818 7.36 -7.33 19.37
N ARG A 819 6.34 -8.18 19.35
CA ARG A 819 6.24 -9.29 18.40
C ARG A 819 6.22 -8.78 16.94
N ASP A 820 5.54 -7.67 16.68
CA ASP A 820 5.52 -7.05 15.36
C ASP A 820 6.91 -6.54 14.94
N GLN A 821 7.79 -6.20 15.87
CA GLN A 821 9.16 -5.75 15.56
C GLN A 821 10.05 -6.85 14.97
N LEU A 822 9.75 -8.15 15.20
CA LEU A 822 10.44 -9.24 14.50
C LEU A 822 10.28 -9.17 12.98
N ARG A 823 9.34 -8.40 12.48
CA ARG A 823 9.03 -8.28 11.03
C ARG A 823 9.73 -7.10 10.37
N TRP A 824 10.57 -6.34 11.11
CA TRP A 824 11.20 -5.11 10.63
C TRP A 824 12.73 -5.17 10.72
N GLY A 825 13.41 -4.39 9.87
CA GLY A 825 14.89 -4.32 9.85
C GLY A 825 15.55 -5.64 9.50
N SER A 826 16.80 -5.82 9.95
CA SER A 826 17.59 -7.02 9.67
C SER A 826 16.95 -8.31 10.21
N THR A 827 16.36 -8.27 11.41
CA THR A 827 15.62 -9.41 11.97
C THR A 827 14.39 -9.76 11.13
N GLY A 828 13.71 -8.72 10.60
CA GLY A 828 12.55 -8.90 9.73
C GLY A 828 12.91 -9.53 8.39
N ALA A 829 13.99 -9.12 7.78
CA ALA A 829 14.46 -9.71 6.53
C ALA A 829 14.77 -11.22 6.71
N LEU A 830 15.45 -11.59 7.79
CA LEU A 830 15.75 -12.99 8.13
C LEU A 830 14.45 -13.78 8.42
N TYR A 831 13.52 -13.19 9.16
CA TYR A 831 12.23 -13.80 9.49
C TYR A 831 11.39 -14.07 8.23
N GLN A 832 11.29 -13.11 7.32
CA GLN A 832 10.52 -13.25 6.09
C GLN A 832 11.15 -14.28 5.14
N ALA A 833 12.48 -14.28 5.01
CA ALA A 833 13.18 -15.28 4.20
C ALA A 833 12.98 -16.70 4.76
N ALA A 834 13.08 -16.87 6.07
CA ALA A 834 12.82 -18.15 6.74
C ALA A 834 11.38 -18.63 6.55
N LEU A 835 10.41 -17.72 6.71
CA LEU A 835 8.98 -18.01 6.54
C LEU A 835 8.64 -18.41 5.09
N ALA A 836 9.33 -17.79 4.12
CA ALA A 836 9.11 -18.05 2.69
C ALA A 836 9.92 -19.23 2.14
N GLY A 837 10.73 -19.90 2.95
CA GLY A 837 11.62 -20.98 2.50
C GLY A 837 12.73 -20.52 1.55
N GLN A 838 13.07 -19.22 1.56
CA GLN A 838 14.07 -18.63 0.66
C GLN A 838 15.48 -18.80 1.22
N PRO A 839 16.53 -18.88 0.36
CA PRO A 839 17.92 -18.89 0.81
C PRO A 839 18.24 -17.64 1.65
N ILE A 840 18.92 -17.86 2.78
CA ILE A 840 19.34 -16.81 3.69
C ILE A 840 20.84 -16.62 3.58
N ALA A 841 21.28 -15.44 3.12
CA ALA A 841 22.69 -15.09 3.05
C ALA A 841 23.10 -14.34 4.32
N LEU A 842 24.04 -14.91 5.09
CA LEU A 842 24.66 -14.25 6.24
C LEU A 842 26.11 -13.84 5.90
N PRO A 843 26.64 -12.76 6.53
CA PRO A 843 27.99 -12.32 6.26
C PRO A 843 29.03 -13.37 6.67
N ALA A 844 29.90 -13.73 5.72
CA ALA A 844 31.08 -14.50 6.02
C ALA A 844 32.06 -13.63 6.84
N PRO A 845 32.69 -14.18 7.91
CA PRO A 845 33.64 -13.43 8.71
C PRO A 845 34.87 -13.03 7.87
N ALA A 846 35.34 -11.79 8.05
CA ALA A 846 36.60 -11.36 7.46
C ALA A 846 37.78 -12.09 8.12
N PRO A 847 38.96 -12.18 7.44
CA PRO A 847 40.14 -12.77 8.05
C PRO A 847 40.49 -12.10 9.38
N GLY A 848 40.46 -12.84 10.47
CA GLY A 848 40.73 -12.35 11.82
C GLY A 848 39.46 -12.06 12.65
N ASP A 849 38.28 -12.01 12.04
CA ASP A 849 37.01 -11.81 12.73
C ASP A 849 36.46 -13.14 13.28
N ARG A 850 35.74 -13.07 14.38
CA ARG A 850 35.00 -14.20 14.92
C ARG A 850 33.56 -14.20 14.37
N PRO A 851 33.05 -15.36 13.88
CA PRO A 851 31.66 -15.42 13.38
C PRO A 851 30.61 -14.94 14.37
N SER A 852 30.86 -15.14 15.68
CA SER A 852 29.98 -14.67 16.76
C SER A 852 29.90 -13.16 16.93
N TRP A 853 30.77 -12.40 16.26
CA TRP A 853 30.74 -10.93 16.33
C TRP A 853 29.64 -10.32 15.47
N TYR A 854 29.28 -10.98 14.34
CA TYR A 854 28.20 -10.51 13.50
C TYR A 854 26.86 -10.96 14.08
N GLY A 855 26.10 -10.00 14.63
CA GLY A 855 24.87 -10.29 15.31
C GLY A 855 24.16 -9.03 15.79
N ALA A 856 23.19 -9.20 16.66
CA ALA A 856 22.46 -8.13 17.30
C ALA A 856 22.66 -8.15 18.83
N SER A 857 22.89 -6.98 19.39
CA SER A 857 22.65 -6.76 20.82
C SER A 857 21.14 -6.66 21.05
N TRP A 858 20.66 -7.20 22.14
CA TRP A 858 19.24 -7.23 22.48
C TRP A 858 19.02 -6.99 23.99
N VAL A 859 17.81 -6.59 24.34
CA VAL A 859 17.39 -6.46 25.75
C VAL A 859 15.98 -7.04 25.91
N HIS A 860 15.75 -7.76 27.01
CA HIS A 860 14.42 -8.22 27.38
C HIS A 860 13.56 -7.07 27.89
N SER A 861 12.30 -6.98 27.47
CA SER A 861 11.41 -5.87 27.82
C SER A 861 11.18 -5.72 29.33
N ALA A 862 11.07 -6.83 30.07
CA ALA A 862 10.94 -6.78 31.54
C ALA A 862 12.27 -6.35 32.22
N ALA A 863 13.43 -6.84 31.75
CA ALA A 863 14.71 -6.40 32.22
C ALA A 863 14.94 -4.90 31.96
N LEU A 864 14.58 -4.41 30.80
CA LEU A 864 14.59 -2.98 30.49
C LEU A 864 13.65 -2.19 31.39
N ALA A 865 12.47 -2.72 31.70
CA ALA A 865 11.51 -2.09 32.59
C ALA A 865 12.08 -1.98 34.04
N ARG A 866 12.68 -3.05 34.56
CA ARG A 866 13.39 -3.03 35.86
C ARG A 866 14.52 -1.99 35.86
N ALA A 867 15.30 -1.92 34.78
CA ALA A 867 16.38 -0.96 34.62
C ALA A 867 15.87 0.50 34.62
N LEU A 868 14.79 0.79 33.89
CA LEU A 868 14.19 2.11 33.84
C LEU A 868 13.55 2.52 35.17
N ALA A 869 12.91 1.58 35.86
CA ALA A 869 12.37 1.80 37.20
C ALA A 869 13.48 2.07 38.22
N ALA A 870 14.64 1.41 38.10
CA ALA A 870 15.83 1.66 38.93
C ALA A 870 16.45 3.04 38.66
N CYS A 871 16.32 3.57 37.42
CA CYS A 871 16.83 4.91 37.08
C CYS A 871 16.07 6.04 37.78
N VAL A 872 14.81 5.84 38.17
CA VAL A 872 13.99 6.83 38.87
C VAL A 872 14.01 6.64 40.40
N ALA A 873 14.87 5.77 40.93
CA ALA A 873 15.09 5.61 42.36
C ALA A 873 16.01 6.69 42.94
N ASP A 874 15.86 7.03 44.25
CA ASP A 874 16.53 8.14 44.91
C ASP A 874 18.09 8.10 44.88
N ARG A 875 18.68 6.92 44.63
CA ARG A 875 20.13 6.73 44.51
C ARG A 875 20.48 5.85 43.32
N SER A 876 19.99 6.26 42.12
CA SER A 876 20.31 5.53 40.91
C SER A 876 21.80 5.62 40.54
N PRO A 877 22.48 4.50 40.26
CA PRO A 877 23.86 4.50 39.76
C PRO A 877 23.98 5.09 38.35
N ALA A 878 22.84 5.23 37.63
CA ALA A 878 22.77 5.79 36.31
C ALA A 878 22.49 7.32 36.29
N ALA A 879 22.27 7.94 37.46
CA ALA A 879 21.90 9.35 37.55
C ALA A 879 22.98 10.26 36.94
N GLY A 880 22.57 11.17 36.04
CA GLY A 880 23.50 12.10 35.38
C GLY A 880 24.32 11.47 34.25
N ARG A 881 23.99 10.28 33.78
CA ARG A 881 24.81 9.49 32.84
C ARG A 881 24.00 9.03 31.60
N ILE A 882 24.78 8.75 30.54
CA ILE A 882 24.34 7.95 29.43
C ILE A 882 24.74 6.50 29.72
N VAL A 883 23.79 5.58 29.75
CA VAL A 883 24.00 4.16 30.10
C VAL A 883 23.39 3.26 29.01
N ASN A 884 23.89 2.03 28.95
CA ASN A 884 23.37 1.04 28.03
C ASN A 884 22.42 0.07 28.74
N ALA A 885 21.38 -0.40 28.06
CA ALA A 885 20.49 -1.45 28.53
C ALA A 885 20.59 -2.66 27.60
N VAL A 886 21.51 -3.57 27.88
CA VAL A 886 21.79 -4.75 27.05
C VAL A 886 21.68 -6.02 27.89
N SER A 887 20.83 -6.96 27.53
CA SER A 887 20.70 -8.29 28.12
C SER A 887 21.68 -9.31 27.54
N GLY A 888 22.14 -9.08 26.30
CA GLY A 888 23.07 -9.97 25.63
C GLY A 888 23.29 -9.61 24.15
N HIS A 889 24.10 -10.44 23.52
CA HIS A 889 24.38 -10.42 22.09
C HIS A 889 24.06 -11.80 21.51
N VAL A 890 23.42 -11.85 20.35
CA VAL A 890 23.13 -13.09 19.62
C VAL A 890 23.73 -13.00 18.23
N SER A 891 24.47 -14.02 17.82
CA SER A 891 24.98 -14.06 16.44
C SER A 891 23.84 -14.26 15.44
N TRP A 892 24.00 -13.71 14.24
CA TRP A 892 23.00 -13.92 13.18
C TRP A 892 22.85 -15.40 12.82
N ALA A 893 23.92 -16.18 12.93
CA ALA A 893 23.87 -17.63 12.68
C ALA A 893 23.01 -18.35 13.75
N ASP A 894 23.22 -18.04 15.04
CA ASP A 894 22.41 -18.63 16.12
C ASP A 894 20.96 -18.18 16.05
N PHE A 895 20.73 -16.88 15.80
CA PHE A 895 19.39 -16.32 15.65
C PHE A 895 18.63 -16.98 14.49
N THR A 896 19.27 -17.07 13.32
CA THR A 896 18.64 -17.65 12.13
C THR A 896 18.42 -19.14 12.30
N GLY A 897 19.39 -19.87 12.89
CA GLY A 897 19.25 -21.29 13.18
C GLY A 897 18.06 -21.60 14.08
N GLU A 898 17.88 -20.83 15.15
CA GLU A 898 16.74 -20.96 16.06
C GLU A 898 15.41 -20.55 15.36
N LEU A 899 15.45 -19.51 14.54
CA LEU A 899 14.29 -19.06 13.77
C LEU A 899 13.82 -20.12 12.78
N LEU A 900 14.75 -20.77 12.04
CA LEU A 900 14.44 -21.88 11.12
C LEU A 900 13.82 -23.05 11.88
N ARG A 901 14.37 -23.38 13.06
CA ARG A 901 13.81 -24.43 13.92
C ARG A 901 12.38 -24.12 14.39
N LEU A 902 12.12 -22.90 14.81
CA LEU A 902 10.78 -22.48 15.31
C LEU A 902 9.74 -22.41 14.19
N LEU A 903 10.16 -22.08 12.97
CA LEU A 903 9.26 -21.98 11.80
C LEU A 903 9.14 -23.30 11.02
N ASP A 904 9.85 -24.35 11.44
CA ASP A 904 9.98 -25.63 10.68
C ASP A 904 10.38 -25.36 9.21
N SER A 905 11.32 -24.45 9.02
CA SER A 905 11.71 -23.96 7.70
C SER A 905 12.98 -24.68 7.20
N ALA A 906 12.93 -25.11 5.95
CA ALA A 906 14.05 -25.73 5.24
C ALA A 906 14.91 -24.73 4.44
N SER A 907 14.82 -23.43 4.71
CA SER A 907 15.61 -22.41 4.04
C SER A 907 17.11 -22.70 4.12
N PRO A 908 17.82 -22.75 2.98
CA PRO A 908 19.26 -22.92 3.01
C PRO A 908 19.96 -21.69 3.58
N LEU A 909 21.00 -21.93 4.38
CA LEU A 909 21.79 -20.88 5.03
C LEU A 909 23.18 -20.85 4.37
N ASP A 910 23.51 -19.71 3.75
CA ASP A 910 24.78 -19.48 3.07
C ASP A 910 25.58 -18.38 3.76
N LEU A 911 26.87 -18.63 4.03
CA LEU A 911 27.81 -17.60 4.44
C LEU A 911 28.45 -16.96 3.21
N ARG A 912 28.19 -15.66 2.99
CA ARG A 912 28.66 -14.96 1.78
C ARG A 912 29.44 -13.68 2.15
N PRO A 913 30.52 -13.37 1.41
CA PRO A 913 31.25 -12.11 1.57
C PRO A 913 30.47 -10.88 1.07
N ASP A 914 29.46 -11.09 0.23
CA ASP A 914 28.57 -10.07 -0.36
C ASP A 914 27.20 -9.99 0.29
N ALA A 915 27.01 -10.62 1.47
CA ALA A 915 25.78 -10.51 2.23
C ALA A 915 25.54 -9.05 2.71
N ASP A 916 24.28 -8.75 3.04
CA ASP A 916 23.81 -7.42 3.44
C ASP A 916 24.80 -6.74 4.42
N PRO A 917 25.35 -5.56 4.06
CA PRO A 917 26.26 -4.82 4.93
C PRO A 917 25.68 -4.48 6.32
N GLU A 918 24.37 -4.36 6.44
CA GLU A 918 23.67 -4.08 7.70
C GLU A 918 23.78 -5.25 8.69
N LEU A 919 23.99 -6.47 8.19
CA LEU A 919 24.27 -7.64 9.02
C LEU A 919 25.73 -7.70 9.54
N ARG A 920 26.60 -6.81 9.03
CA ARG A 920 28.04 -6.75 9.42
C ARG A 920 28.31 -5.76 10.53
N ARG A 921 27.53 -5.77 11.60
CA ARG A 921 27.72 -4.89 12.75
C ARG A 921 28.38 -5.66 13.89
N PRO A 922 29.71 -5.54 14.09
CA PRO A 922 30.45 -6.31 15.08
C PRO A 922 30.49 -5.59 16.45
N TRP A 923 29.51 -4.77 16.77
CA TRP A 923 29.52 -3.94 17.97
C TRP A 923 28.86 -4.63 19.16
N HIS A 924 29.63 -4.72 20.26
CA HIS A 924 29.19 -5.21 21.54
C HIS A 924 29.10 -4.03 22.51
N TYR A 925 27.93 -3.79 23.07
CA TYR A 925 27.68 -2.68 23.96
C TYR A 925 27.75 -3.17 25.40
N ARG A 926 28.59 -2.53 26.23
CA ARG A 926 28.68 -2.83 27.64
C ARG A 926 27.55 -2.18 28.42
N ALA A 927 26.95 -2.90 29.37
CA ALA A 927 25.94 -2.43 30.30
C ALA A 927 26.40 -2.65 31.74
N GLU A 928 27.16 -1.70 32.31
CA GLU A 928 27.79 -1.83 33.62
C GLU A 928 26.96 -1.18 34.72
N ALA A 929 26.45 0.04 34.48
CA ALA A 929 25.71 0.80 35.48
C ALA A 929 24.37 0.16 35.86
N LEU A 930 23.76 -0.56 34.98
CA LEU A 930 22.46 -1.21 35.16
C LEU A 930 22.54 -2.75 35.15
N ALA A 931 23.74 -3.34 35.34
CA ALA A 931 23.95 -4.79 35.28
C ALA A 931 23.04 -5.58 36.24
N GLY A 932 22.80 -5.07 37.46
CA GLY A 932 21.90 -5.74 38.42
C GLY A 932 20.44 -5.82 37.91
N PRO A 933 19.79 -4.69 37.61
CA PRO A 933 18.41 -4.68 37.05
C PRO A 933 18.25 -5.40 35.73
N LEU A 934 19.31 -5.50 34.90
CA LEU A 934 19.33 -6.19 33.61
C LEU A 934 19.58 -7.69 33.72
N THR A 935 19.82 -8.25 34.90
CA THR A 935 19.92 -9.69 35.10
C THR A 935 18.63 -10.36 34.66
N LEU A 936 18.80 -11.37 33.79
CA LEU A 936 17.66 -12.11 33.22
C LEU A 936 17.05 -13.06 34.23
N GLU A 937 15.77 -13.12 34.33
CA GLU A 937 14.98 -14.10 35.07
C GLU A 937 14.71 -15.36 34.23
N PRO A 938 14.31 -16.48 34.86
CA PRO A 938 13.95 -17.69 34.10
C PRO A 938 12.88 -17.42 33.03
N GLY A 939 13.16 -17.79 31.78
CA GLY A 939 12.29 -17.55 30.64
C GLY A 939 12.52 -16.23 29.92
N GLU A 940 13.42 -15.37 30.41
CA GLU A 940 13.83 -14.12 29.74
C GLU A 940 15.03 -14.30 28.80
N ASP A 941 15.55 -15.53 28.63
CA ASP A 941 16.63 -15.78 27.67
C ASP A 941 16.14 -15.61 26.22
N TRP A 942 17.06 -15.31 25.32
CA TRP A 942 16.70 -14.93 23.95
C TRP A 942 15.97 -16.01 23.17
N ARG A 943 16.22 -17.31 23.44
CA ARG A 943 15.50 -18.42 22.77
C ARG A 943 14.07 -18.52 23.25
N SER A 944 13.85 -18.45 24.56
CA SER A 944 12.52 -18.44 25.16
C SER A 944 11.69 -17.27 24.66
N VAL A 945 12.29 -16.08 24.57
CA VAL A 945 11.62 -14.86 24.08
C VAL A 945 11.34 -14.95 22.59
N LEU A 946 12.31 -15.41 21.78
CA LEU A 946 12.09 -15.58 20.34
C LEU A 946 10.96 -16.58 20.07
N ALA A 947 10.93 -17.70 20.80
CA ALA A 947 9.84 -18.67 20.71
C ALA A 947 8.47 -18.04 21.04
N ALA A 948 8.40 -17.23 22.09
CA ALA A 948 7.17 -16.50 22.46
C ALA A 948 6.77 -15.40 21.45
N MET A 949 7.73 -14.84 20.71
CA MET A 949 7.46 -13.83 19.69
C MET A 949 7.04 -14.44 18.33
N VAL A 950 7.53 -15.63 18.00
CA VAL A 950 7.21 -16.36 16.75
C VAL A 950 5.88 -17.10 16.86
N GLY A 951 5.57 -17.71 18.00
CA GLY A 951 4.29 -18.38 18.30
C GLY A 951 3.20 -17.37 18.63
#